data_dde41034766cc9379b2f385f37196c13
#
_entry.id   dde41034766cc9379b2f385f37196c13
#
_cell.length_a   1.000
_cell.length_b   1.000
_cell.length_c   1.000
_cell.angle_alpha   90.00
_cell.angle_beta   90.00
_cell.angle_gamma   90.00
#
_symmetry.space_group_name_H-M   'P 1'
#
loop_
_entity.id
_entity.type
_entity.pdbx_description
1 polymer ?
#
loop_
_entity_poly.entity_id
_entity_poly.type
_entity_poly.pdbx_seq_one_letter_code
_entity_poly.pdbx_strand_id
1 'polypeptide(L)'
;MAIEPAPEQHAAPPVEGGVSAYLELLGGRDVRPRLFPLHDEVVIGRERQDALASDQFICIPLHTISRRHARVRRRGEAWSVEDLHSSNGTFVNGERLQPGSWHVLGDGDELALASTQLVFRSLVAPGAASMPTVIRKSVDATQYVPAAGPRDAPRGELEKSVLKLHAMAQVSIALGAVTDRATLTEKIMNFIFDLFPLAERAFILLRQNERDPPVPVAARRRNGMVEDPRQARLSHTIVDEVLGRKRAILSVDTLADRHFAAQDSIVAQAIRSVMCAPLIVGEEVLGLIQVDSSSDPRAFQEADLELLTGVCAETAVALKNFQLYSDIERLLDGFVRASVQAIEERDPVTAGHSFRVAGYAERLATALDRAQDPDVRRIAFTREQLREIRYAALLHDFGKVGVREHVLRKEKKLHHADMRLLEQRFLYARACLERQAYHTLAQRHIDEGWSAATFRAEKESADARLAEEAARLDGFLATIRSANEPAISRSSALPDLRDIVHYGCHDPDGQPLALLEDHEVAALSLAKGCLTADERRQIEEHVVDSYSFLVLIPWTRDLAGVPAIAHGHHEKLDGSGYPSGLRGPQISIQTRILTICDIYDALTAGDRPYKKAVPVEQALDLMHEECDAGHIDARLFQVFVDARAWMAP
;
A
#
# COMPACT_ATOMS: atom_id res chain seq x y z
N MET A 1 -5.34 59.07 -25.56
CA MET A 1 -5.57 57.64 -25.47
C MET A 1 -5.65 57.30 -23.99
N ALA A 2 -6.85 57.10 -23.53
CA ALA A 2 -7.17 56.89 -22.12
C ALA A 2 -6.83 55.44 -21.73
N ILE A 3 -6.17 55.27 -20.60
CA ILE A 3 -5.90 53.98 -19.97
C ILE A 3 -7.16 53.60 -19.19
N GLU A 4 -7.82 52.52 -19.58
CA GLU A 4 -8.90 51.90 -18.82
C GLU A 4 -8.37 51.37 -17.48
N PRO A 5 -9.14 51.51 -16.38
CA PRO A 5 -8.77 50.91 -15.11
C PRO A 5 -9.03 49.40 -15.13
N ALA A 6 -8.11 48.63 -14.53
CA ALA A 6 -8.22 47.22 -14.31
C ALA A 6 -9.48 46.84 -13.50
N PRO A 7 -10.09 45.68 -13.75
CA PRO A 7 -11.29 45.25 -13.03
C PRO A 7 -10.99 45.01 -11.55
N GLU A 8 -11.85 45.56 -10.72
CA GLU A 8 -11.89 45.34 -9.27
C GLU A 8 -11.95 43.84 -8.99
N GLN A 9 -10.99 43.37 -8.23
CA GLN A 9 -11.03 42.04 -7.63
C GLN A 9 -12.24 42.00 -6.69
N HIS A 10 -13.29 41.29 -7.10
CA HIS A 10 -14.36 40.91 -6.21
C HIS A 10 -13.76 40.05 -5.10
N ALA A 11 -13.69 40.62 -3.90
CA ALA A 11 -13.44 39.86 -2.68
C ALA A 11 -14.51 38.75 -2.61
N ALA A 12 -14.05 37.50 -2.47
CA ALA A 12 -14.94 36.37 -2.22
C ALA A 12 -15.77 36.71 -0.96
N PRO A 13 -17.06 36.37 -0.96
CA PRO A 13 -17.90 36.62 0.22
C PRO A 13 -17.30 35.86 1.41
N PRO A 14 -17.42 36.41 2.64
CA PRO A 14 -16.92 35.73 3.83
C PRO A 14 -17.59 34.35 3.93
N VAL A 15 -16.78 33.31 4.15
CA VAL A 15 -17.25 31.94 4.37
C VAL A 15 -18.01 31.94 5.71
N GLU A 16 -19.31 32.13 5.65
CA GLU A 16 -20.20 31.92 6.79
C GLU A 16 -20.28 30.41 7.09
N GLY A 17 -19.92 30.03 8.30
CA GLY A 17 -20.27 28.77 8.90
C GLY A 17 -19.14 27.77 9.03
N GLY A 18 -18.43 27.84 10.15
CA GLY A 18 -17.58 26.77 10.66
C GLY A 18 -18.39 25.48 10.83
N VAL A 19 -17.96 24.41 10.21
CA VAL A 19 -18.62 23.11 10.18
C VAL A 19 -18.47 22.39 11.49
N SER A 20 -19.53 21.71 11.87
CA SER A 20 -19.76 21.22 13.20
C SER A 20 -20.34 19.81 13.22
N ALA A 21 -20.12 18.98 12.20
CA ALA A 21 -20.63 17.61 12.18
C ALA A 21 -19.71 16.63 11.44
N TYR A 22 -19.81 15.34 11.78
CA TYR A 22 -19.11 14.23 11.13
C TYR A 22 -19.94 12.95 11.16
N LEU A 23 -19.62 12.00 10.27
CA LEU A 23 -20.12 10.64 10.30
C LEU A 23 -19.04 9.71 10.87
N GLU A 24 -19.45 8.86 11.80
CA GLU A 24 -18.61 7.85 12.41
C GLU A 24 -18.99 6.48 11.86
N LEU A 25 -18.04 5.79 11.19
CA LEU A 25 -18.22 4.41 10.76
C LEU A 25 -17.95 3.47 11.94
N LEU A 26 -18.98 2.71 12.33
CA LEU A 26 -18.83 1.72 13.38
C LEU A 26 -18.07 0.50 12.82
N GLY A 27 -16.82 0.34 13.26
CA GLY A 27 -16.01 -0.86 12.99
C GLY A 27 -16.38 -2.02 13.91
N GLY A 28 -16.05 -3.28 13.53
CA GLY A 28 -16.15 -4.42 14.43
C GLY A 28 -15.31 -4.24 15.72
N ARG A 29 -15.50 -5.10 16.72
CA ARG A 29 -15.03 -4.96 18.12
C ARG A 29 -13.56 -4.57 18.34
N ASP A 30 -12.68 -4.70 17.32
CA ASP A 30 -11.23 -4.45 17.44
C ASP A 30 -10.69 -3.37 16.47
N VAL A 31 -11.55 -2.64 15.74
CA VAL A 31 -11.14 -1.63 14.76
C VAL A 31 -11.55 -0.24 15.26
N ARG A 32 -10.61 0.70 15.30
CA ARG A 32 -10.90 2.11 15.63
C ARG A 32 -11.93 2.67 14.66
N PRO A 33 -12.94 3.41 15.14
CA PRO A 33 -13.95 4.00 14.28
C PRO A 33 -13.31 4.98 13.29
N ARG A 34 -13.72 4.90 12.02
CA ARG A 34 -13.30 5.83 10.99
C ARG A 34 -14.26 7.01 10.96
N LEU A 35 -13.72 8.22 11.09
CA LEU A 35 -14.48 9.45 11.15
C LEU A 35 -14.44 10.16 9.79
N PHE A 36 -15.59 10.60 9.29
CA PHE A 36 -15.75 11.35 8.05
C PHE A 36 -16.31 12.74 8.35
N PRO A 37 -15.51 13.81 8.20
CA PRO A 37 -16.01 15.17 8.37
C PRO A 37 -17.09 15.49 7.33
N LEU A 38 -18.09 16.28 7.71
CA LEU A 38 -19.18 16.70 6.84
C LEU A 38 -19.00 18.17 6.42
N HIS A 39 -18.97 18.39 5.12
CA HIS A 39 -19.06 19.69 4.47
C HIS A 39 -20.53 20.01 4.14
N ASP A 40 -20.81 21.19 3.62
CA ASP A 40 -22.19 21.64 3.37
C ASP A 40 -23.04 20.65 2.57
N GLU A 41 -22.44 19.92 1.65
CA GLU A 41 -23.08 18.82 0.94
C GLU A 41 -22.05 17.71 0.64
N VAL A 42 -22.35 16.47 1.04
CA VAL A 42 -21.48 15.30 0.85
C VAL A 42 -22.31 14.13 0.30
N VAL A 43 -21.80 13.48 -0.74
CA VAL A 43 -22.36 12.24 -1.29
C VAL A 43 -21.62 11.04 -0.72
N ILE A 44 -22.34 9.99 -0.31
CA ILE A 44 -21.79 8.74 0.18
C ILE A 44 -22.01 7.65 -0.88
N GLY A 45 -20.97 6.91 -1.22
CA GLY A 45 -21.07 5.84 -2.21
C GLY A 45 -19.84 4.94 -2.26
N ARG A 46 -19.88 3.89 -3.10
CA ARG A 46 -18.77 2.92 -3.20
C ARG A 46 -17.65 3.34 -4.14
N GLU A 47 -17.91 4.24 -5.07
CA GLU A 47 -16.99 4.59 -6.15
C GLU A 47 -17.07 6.10 -6.42
N ARG A 48 -15.92 6.76 -6.41
CA ARG A 48 -15.81 8.20 -6.65
C ARG A 48 -16.05 8.50 -8.14
N GLN A 49 -16.81 9.53 -8.42
CA GLN A 49 -16.95 10.09 -9.77
C GLN A 49 -16.01 11.29 -9.93
N ASP A 50 -15.32 11.38 -11.06
CA ASP A 50 -14.31 12.43 -11.35
C ASP A 50 -14.84 13.87 -11.31
N ALA A 51 -16.16 14.05 -11.27
CA ALA A 51 -16.81 15.37 -11.26
C ALA A 51 -16.98 15.98 -9.85
N LEU A 52 -16.73 15.23 -8.77
CA LEU A 52 -16.89 15.71 -7.39
C LEU A 52 -15.53 15.96 -6.74
N ALA A 53 -15.40 17.09 -6.03
CA ALA A 53 -14.23 17.37 -5.23
C ALA A 53 -14.03 16.30 -4.15
N SER A 54 -12.80 16.11 -3.66
CA SER A 54 -12.47 15.03 -2.71
C SER A 54 -13.17 15.17 -1.36
N ASP A 55 -13.53 16.39 -1.00
CA ASP A 55 -14.24 16.77 0.22
C ASP A 55 -15.77 16.63 0.13
N GLN A 56 -16.30 16.44 -1.08
CA GLN A 56 -17.72 16.26 -1.34
C GLN A 56 -18.14 14.79 -1.51
N PHE A 57 -17.25 13.83 -1.31
CA PHE A 57 -17.54 12.41 -1.50
C PHE A 57 -16.92 11.52 -0.43
N ILE A 58 -17.75 10.78 0.30
CA ILE A 58 -17.32 9.72 1.23
C ILE A 58 -17.35 8.38 0.50
N CYS A 59 -16.16 7.81 0.25
CA CYS A 59 -16.02 6.52 -0.41
C CYS A 59 -16.02 5.37 0.60
N ILE A 60 -16.99 4.47 0.45
CA ILE A 60 -17.09 3.21 1.21
C ILE A 60 -17.11 2.06 0.19
N PRO A 61 -15.99 1.40 -0.10
CA PRO A 61 -15.82 0.49 -1.23
C PRO A 61 -16.39 -0.91 -0.95
N LEU A 62 -17.68 -0.99 -0.63
CA LEU A 62 -18.41 -2.23 -0.41
C LEU A 62 -19.44 -2.47 -1.53
N HIS A 63 -19.52 -3.71 -2.03
CA HIS A 63 -20.44 -4.08 -3.12
C HIS A 63 -21.92 -3.88 -2.77
N THR A 64 -22.27 -3.89 -1.48
CA THR A 64 -23.61 -3.64 -0.98
C THR A 64 -24.02 -2.18 -1.04
N ILE A 65 -23.06 -1.26 -1.21
CA ILE A 65 -23.29 0.19 -1.34
C ILE A 65 -23.37 0.57 -2.82
N SER A 66 -24.36 1.38 -3.20
CA SER A 66 -24.51 1.90 -4.56
C SER A 66 -23.40 2.90 -4.90
N ARG A 67 -23.10 3.12 -6.20
CA ARG A 67 -22.09 4.10 -6.65
C ARG A 67 -22.33 5.49 -6.05
N ARG A 68 -23.60 5.90 -6.01
CA ARG A 68 -24.10 7.04 -5.22
C ARG A 68 -25.24 6.48 -4.39
N HIS A 69 -25.09 6.43 -3.07
CA HIS A 69 -26.05 5.75 -2.19
C HIS A 69 -26.92 6.74 -1.45
N ALA A 70 -26.32 7.65 -0.74
CA ALA A 70 -26.99 8.68 0.04
C ALA A 70 -26.31 10.03 -0.13
N ARG A 71 -27.02 11.09 0.20
CA ARG A 71 -26.50 12.46 0.24
C ARG A 71 -26.85 13.10 1.57
N VAL A 72 -25.85 13.68 2.22
CA VAL A 72 -25.99 14.44 3.44
C VAL A 72 -25.74 15.90 3.12
N ARG A 73 -26.62 16.80 3.58
CA ARG A 73 -26.41 18.24 3.37
C ARG A 73 -26.84 19.05 4.58
N ARG A 74 -26.25 20.23 4.71
CA ARG A 74 -26.57 21.23 5.68
C ARG A 74 -27.58 22.26 5.11
N ARG A 75 -28.56 22.64 5.89
CA ARG A 75 -29.44 23.79 5.62
C ARG A 75 -29.56 24.62 6.89
N GLY A 76 -28.92 25.78 6.91
CA GLY A 76 -28.77 26.56 8.13
C GLY A 76 -27.96 25.77 9.17
N GLU A 77 -28.61 25.53 10.33
CA GLU A 77 -28.00 24.72 11.40
C GLU A 77 -28.36 23.24 11.34
N ALA A 78 -29.34 22.87 10.52
CA ALA A 78 -29.85 21.50 10.45
C ALA A 78 -29.13 20.69 9.37
N TRP A 79 -28.76 19.48 9.71
CA TRP A 79 -28.28 18.47 8.80
C TRP A 79 -29.38 17.55 8.35
N SER A 80 -29.38 17.12 7.12
CA SER A 80 -30.37 16.22 6.57
C SER A 80 -29.74 15.19 5.63
N VAL A 81 -30.32 14.00 5.57
CA VAL A 81 -29.90 12.91 4.69
C VAL A 81 -31.02 12.56 3.70
N GLU A 82 -30.64 12.16 2.50
CA GLU A 82 -31.53 11.72 1.42
C GLU A 82 -30.97 10.43 0.81
N ASP A 83 -31.85 9.46 0.52
CA ASP A 83 -31.49 8.28 -0.28
C ASP A 83 -31.48 8.64 -1.77
N LEU A 84 -30.40 8.34 -2.47
CA LEU A 84 -30.22 8.63 -3.90
C LEU A 84 -30.69 7.45 -4.80
N HIS A 85 -31.82 6.87 -4.52
CA HIS A 85 -32.37 5.68 -5.18
C HIS A 85 -31.41 4.49 -5.10
N SER A 86 -30.87 4.26 -3.91
CA SER A 86 -29.93 3.19 -3.67
C SER A 86 -30.59 1.81 -3.80
N SER A 87 -29.81 0.80 -4.23
CA SER A 87 -30.33 -0.56 -4.42
C SER A 87 -30.79 -1.23 -3.12
N ASN A 88 -30.10 -0.97 -2.02
CA ASN A 88 -30.37 -1.60 -0.72
C ASN A 88 -31.05 -0.67 0.29
N GLY A 89 -31.23 0.60 -0.04
CA GLY A 89 -31.89 1.61 0.80
C GLY A 89 -30.99 2.21 1.87
N THR A 90 -31.35 3.42 2.28
CA THR A 90 -30.79 4.15 3.42
C THR A 90 -31.76 4.09 4.58
N PHE A 91 -31.28 3.85 5.79
CA PHE A 91 -32.08 3.77 7.00
C PHE A 91 -31.55 4.78 8.03
N VAL A 92 -32.46 5.40 8.78
CA VAL A 92 -32.14 6.24 9.94
C VAL A 92 -32.85 5.65 11.14
N ASN A 93 -32.09 5.32 12.19
CA ASN A 93 -32.59 4.68 13.42
C ASN A 93 -33.46 3.44 13.16
N GLY A 94 -33.12 2.68 12.10
CA GLY A 94 -33.83 1.47 11.69
C GLY A 94 -35.02 1.72 10.75
N GLU A 95 -35.45 2.97 10.54
CA GLU A 95 -36.53 3.31 9.60
C GLU A 95 -35.95 3.59 8.20
N ARG A 96 -36.56 2.95 7.19
CA ARG A 96 -36.13 3.10 5.79
C ARG A 96 -36.60 4.44 5.23
N LEU A 97 -35.67 5.21 4.66
CA LEU A 97 -36.00 6.45 3.97
C LEU A 97 -36.70 6.19 2.63
N GLN A 98 -37.66 7.04 2.31
CA GLN A 98 -38.17 7.06 0.94
C GLN A 98 -37.17 7.73 0.01
N PRO A 99 -36.80 7.10 -1.12
CA PRO A 99 -35.84 7.68 -2.06
C PRO A 99 -36.27 9.09 -2.51
N GLY A 100 -35.34 10.03 -2.48
CA GLY A 100 -35.58 11.42 -2.84
C GLY A 100 -36.20 12.26 -1.74
N SER A 101 -36.51 11.70 -0.57
CA SER A 101 -37.02 12.47 0.58
C SER A 101 -35.88 12.84 1.55
N TRP A 102 -35.94 14.06 2.09
CA TRP A 102 -35.01 14.54 3.09
C TRP A 102 -35.46 14.22 4.50
N HIS A 103 -34.58 13.62 5.29
CA HIS A 103 -34.75 13.38 6.72
C HIS A 103 -33.76 14.21 7.51
N VAL A 104 -34.24 14.93 8.56
CA VAL A 104 -33.36 15.75 9.42
C VAL A 104 -32.65 14.84 10.41
N LEU A 105 -31.34 15.03 10.52
CA LEU A 105 -30.46 14.26 11.40
C LEU A 105 -30.28 14.95 12.75
N GLY A 106 -30.50 14.21 13.83
CA GLY A 106 -30.14 14.58 15.19
C GLY A 106 -28.79 14.00 15.61
N ASP A 107 -28.13 14.62 16.59
CA ASP A 107 -26.88 14.08 17.16
C ASP A 107 -27.13 12.69 17.75
N GLY A 108 -26.36 11.70 17.30
CA GLY A 108 -26.51 10.32 17.72
C GLY A 108 -27.35 9.45 16.79
N ASP A 109 -27.95 10.00 15.74
CA ASP A 109 -28.72 9.21 14.78
C ASP A 109 -27.86 8.18 14.08
N GLU A 110 -28.39 6.94 14.01
CA GLU A 110 -27.73 5.82 13.31
C GLU A 110 -28.18 5.77 11.86
N LEU A 111 -27.23 5.95 10.94
CA LEU A 111 -27.45 5.78 9.51
C LEU A 111 -26.98 4.40 9.09
N ALA A 112 -27.86 3.58 8.52
CA ALA A 112 -27.46 2.32 7.89
C ALA A 112 -27.58 2.42 6.37
N LEU A 113 -26.47 2.15 5.68
CA LEU A 113 -26.37 2.05 4.23
C LEU A 113 -26.13 0.59 3.89
N ALA A 114 -27.17 -0.13 3.52
CA ALA A 114 -27.17 -1.60 3.44
C ALA A 114 -26.73 -2.24 4.79
N SER A 115 -25.56 -2.92 4.82
CA SER A 115 -24.99 -3.52 6.03
C SER A 115 -24.02 -2.61 6.79
N THR A 116 -23.77 -1.39 6.30
CA THR A 116 -22.81 -0.46 6.87
C THR A 116 -23.51 0.50 7.83
N GLN A 117 -23.05 0.54 9.07
CA GLN A 117 -23.60 1.44 10.10
C GLN A 117 -22.68 2.64 10.30
N LEU A 118 -23.28 3.82 10.24
CA LEU A 118 -22.67 5.12 10.49
C LEU A 118 -23.47 5.81 11.58
N VAL A 119 -22.81 6.59 12.43
CA VAL A 119 -23.48 7.44 13.41
C VAL A 119 -23.24 8.90 13.07
N PHE A 120 -24.28 9.68 12.97
CA PHE A 120 -24.19 11.13 12.81
C PHE A 120 -23.82 11.79 14.14
N ARG A 121 -22.83 12.67 14.10
CA ARG A 121 -22.38 13.44 15.26
C ARG A 121 -22.31 14.92 14.93
N SER A 122 -22.94 15.72 15.78
CA SER A 122 -22.86 17.17 15.74
C SER A 122 -21.93 17.68 16.85
N LEU A 123 -20.95 18.50 16.48
CA LEU A 123 -20.06 19.16 17.44
C LEU A 123 -20.70 20.38 18.09
N VAL A 124 -21.77 20.88 17.50
CA VAL A 124 -22.55 22.02 17.99
C VAL A 124 -23.91 21.51 18.43
N ALA A 125 -24.36 21.91 19.61
CA ALA A 125 -25.64 21.49 20.13
C ALA A 125 -26.78 22.07 19.26
N PRO A 126 -27.78 21.25 18.81
CA PRO A 126 -28.93 21.73 18.06
C PRO A 126 -29.75 22.69 18.94
N GLY A 127 -30.11 23.85 18.39
CA GLY A 127 -30.91 24.85 19.08
C GLY A 127 -30.15 25.87 19.93
N ALA A 128 -28.80 25.84 19.93
CA ALA A 128 -28.01 26.93 20.48
C ALA A 128 -28.05 28.12 19.52
N ALA A 129 -29.20 28.79 19.43
CA ALA A 129 -29.25 30.14 18.86
C ALA A 129 -28.16 30.95 19.55
N SER A 130 -27.18 31.34 18.75
CA SER A 130 -26.03 32.20 19.03
C SER A 130 -26.14 33.00 20.33
N MET A 131 -25.83 32.35 21.46
CA MET A 131 -25.60 33.09 22.71
C MET A 131 -24.14 33.51 22.73
N PRO A 132 -23.85 34.79 22.91
CA PRO A 132 -22.49 35.26 23.01
C PRO A 132 -21.82 34.63 24.24
N THR A 133 -20.90 33.71 24.03
CA THR A 133 -19.97 33.28 25.07
C THR A 133 -19.21 34.51 25.54
N VAL A 134 -19.26 34.82 26.84
CA VAL A 134 -18.54 35.96 27.39
C VAL A 134 -17.03 35.65 27.37
N ILE A 135 -16.35 36.11 26.33
CA ILE A 135 -14.91 36.01 26.22
C ILE A 135 -14.28 37.05 27.15
N ARG A 136 -13.67 36.60 28.23
CA ARG A 136 -12.97 37.48 29.17
C ARG A 136 -11.65 37.98 28.60
N LYS A 137 -10.93 37.13 27.89
CA LYS A 137 -9.64 37.42 27.25
C LYS A 137 -9.51 36.65 25.96
N SER A 138 -8.88 37.27 24.97
CA SER A 138 -8.43 36.57 23.77
C SER A 138 -6.99 36.98 23.43
N VAL A 139 -6.19 36.03 22.97
CA VAL A 139 -4.79 36.20 22.59
C VAL A 139 -4.64 35.79 21.13
N ASP A 140 -3.92 36.59 20.33
CA ASP A 140 -3.56 36.26 18.97
C ASP A 140 -2.52 35.11 19.00
N ALA A 141 -2.90 33.95 18.54
CA ALA A 141 -2.06 32.78 18.57
C ALA A 141 -1.03 32.72 17.43
N THR A 142 -1.18 33.56 16.39
CA THR A 142 -0.26 33.60 15.24
C THR A 142 1.05 34.34 15.56
N GLN A 143 1.03 35.22 16.57
CA GLN A 143 2.17 36.05 16.97
C GLN A 143 2.68 35.69 18.37
N TYR A 144 2.37 34.49 18.84
CA TYR A 144 2.82 34.07 20.16
C TYR A 144 4.35 33.91 20.18
N VAL A 145 5.03 34.98 20.62
CA VAL A 145 6.41 34.96 21.07
C VAL A 145 6.34 35.09 22.59
N PRO A 146 6.94 34.16 23.36
CA PRO A 146 7.00 34.31 24.82
C PRO A 146 7.57 35.69 25.11
N ALA A 147 6.77 36.58 25.71
CA ALA A 147 7.23 37.90 26.06
C ALA A 147 8.43 37.73 27.03
N ALA A 148 9.61 38.17 26.58
CA ALA A 148 10.71 38.34 27.48
C ALA A 148 10.21 39.37 28.54
N GLY A 149 10.07 38.91 29.78
CA GLY A 149 9.59 39.78 30.85
C GLY A 149 10.40 41.06 30.90
N PRO A 150 9.80 42.19 31.35
CA PRO A 150 10.50 43.45 31.45
C PRO A 150 11.79 43.25 32.26
N ARG A 151 12.90 43.85 31.84
CA ARG A 151 14.24 43.71 32.47
C ARG A 151 14.25 44.04 33.96
N ASP A 152 13.19 44.66 34.50
CA ASP A 152 12.98 45.04 35.87
C ASP A 152 11.82 44.30 36.56
N ALA A 153 11.45 43.08 36.07
CA ALA A 153 10.35 42.30 36.65
C ALA A 153 10.68 41.87 38.12
N PRO A 154 9.69 41.90 39.01
CA PRO A 154 9.85 41.37 40.37
C PRO A 154 10.32 39.89 40.34
N ARG A 155 11.19 39.53 41.26
CA ARG A 155 11.83 38.17 41.32
C ARG A 155 10.82 37.03 41.14
N GLY A 156 9.60 37.15 41.66
CA GLY A 156 8.54 36.15 41.52
C GLY A 156 7.93 35.99 40.11
N GLU A 157 7.96 37.06 39.28
CA GLU A 157 7.53 36.96 37.88
C GLU A 157 8.60 36.33 37.00
N LEU A 158 9.88 36.57 37.31
CA LEU A 158 10.99 35.93 36.62
C LEU A 158 11.01 34.41 36.88
N GLU A 159 10.78 34.00 38.12
CA GLU A 159 10.69 32.57 38.49
C GLU A 159 9.53 31.87 37.76
N LYS A 160 8.34 32.50 37.65
CA LYS A 160 7.21 31.99 36.89
C LYS A 160 7.52 31.88 35.38
N SER A 161 8.22 32.86 34.83
CA SER A 161 8.62 32.85 33.41
C SER A 161 9.64 31.74 33.10
N VAL A 162 10.59 31.50 34.02
CA VAL A 162 11.56 30.40 33.90
C VAL A 162 10.88 29.04 34.01
N LEU A 163 9.91 28.87 34.91
CA LEU A 163 9.11 27.65 35.01
C LEU A 163 8.29 27.40 33.73
N LYS A 164 7.69 28.44 33.14
CA LYS A 164 6.96 28.33 31.85
C LYS A 164 7.89 27.88 30.73
N LEU A 165 9.05 28.51 30.55
CA LEU A 165 10.03 28.14 29.55
C LEU A 165 10.56 26.70 29.76
N HIS A 166 10.79 26.30 30.99
CA HIS A 166 11.22 24.94 31.31
C HIS A 166 10.13 23.91 30.94
N ALA A 167 8.87 24.19 31.28
CA ALA A 167 7.75 23.34 30.92
C ALA A 167 7.58 23.21 29.37
N MET A 168 7.68 24.30 28.65
CA MET A 168 7.63 24.31 27.19
C MET A 168 8.78 23.50 26.57
N ALA A 169 10.00 23.68 27.03
CA ALA A 169 11.17 22.91 26.59
C ALA A 169 10.99 21.39 26.84
N GLN A 170 10.45 21.03 27.98
CA GLN A 170 10.15 19.62 28.32
C GLN A 170 9.06 19.04 27.39
N VAL A 171 8.01 19.80 27.11
CA VAL A 171 6.96 19.41 26.17
C VAL A 171 7.58 19.17 24.78
N SER A 172 8.36 20.13 24.27
CA SER A 172 9.02 20.03 22.97
C SER A 172 9.92 18.80 22.85
N ILE A 173 10.78 18.54 23.83
CA ILE A 173 11.68 17.37 23.86
C ILE A 173 10.87 16.05 23.93
N ALA A 174 9.87 15.99 24.80
CA ALA A 174 9.10 14.77 25.02
C ALA A 174 8.20 14.42 23.83
N LEU A 175 7.68 15.42 23.10
CA LEU A 175 6.85 15.24 21.93
C LEU A 175 7.69 14.93 20.66
N GLY A 176 8.90 15.49 20.57
CA GLY A 176 9.80 15.28 19.41
C GLY A 176 10.29 13.84 19.24
N ALA A 177 10.23 13.02 20.31
CA ALA A 177 10.67 11.62 20.30
C ALA A 177 9.54 10.60 20.03
N VAL A 178 8.31 11.07 19.76
CA VAL A 178 7.16 10.18 19.63
C VAL A 178 6.93 9.79 18.17
N THR A 179 6.83 8.48 17.93
CA THR A 179 6.66 7.89 16.60
C THR A 179 5.24 7.44 16.29
N ASP A 180 4.33 7.43 17.28
CA ASP A 180 2.94 7.08 17.06
C ASP A 180 1.95 8.12 17.62
N ARG A 181 0.80 8.27 16.94
CA ARG A 181 -0.22 9.28 17.25
C ARG A 181 -0.87 9.07 18.63
N ALA A 182 -1.05 7.82 19.06
CA ALA A 182 -1.72 7.53 20.33
C ALA A 182 -0.85 7.95 21.50
N THR A 183 0.42 7.56 21.49
CA THR A 183 1.42 7.97 22.48
C THR A 183 1.63 9.48 22.49
N LEU A 184 1.63 10.13 21.30
CA LEU A 184 1.73 11.59 21.22
C LEU A 184 0.53 12.25 21.91
N THR A 185 -0.68 11.81 21.63
CA THR A 185 -1.90 12.36 22.21
C THR A 185 -1.96 12.14 23.72
N GLU A 186 -1.55 10.95 24.17
CA GLU A 186 -1.48 10.62 25.61
C GLU A 186 -0.50 11.51 26.36
N LYS A 187 0.69 11.72 25.80
CA LYS A 187 1.69 12.62 26.41
C LYS A 187 1.19 14.05 26.49
N ILE A 188 0.55 14.56 25.42
CA ILE A 188 -0.05 15.91 25.41
C ILE A 188 -1.06 16.02 26.56
N MET A 189 -1.96 15.03 26.71
CA MET A 189 -2.94 15.04 27.79
C MET A 189 -2.30 15.02 29.18
N ASN A 190 -1.24 14.26 29.37
CA ASN A 190 -0.50 14.25 30.63
C ASN A 190 0.05 15.64 30.95
N PHE A 191 0.75 16.28 30.01
CA PHE A 191 1.28 17.62 30.17
C PHE A 191 0.20 18.66 30.50
N ILE A 192 -0.96 18.60 29.83
CA ILE A 192 -2.07 19.52 30.12
C ILE A 192 -2.52 19.41 31.58
N PHE A 193 -2.70 18.21 32.13
CA PHE A 193 -3.12 18.03 33.50
C PHE A 193 -2.03 18.34 34.54
N ASP A 194 -0.76 18.19 34.16
CA ASP A 194 0.37 18.58 35.01
C ASP A 194 0.49 20.10 35.10
N LEU A 195 0.32 20.81 33.98
CA LEU A 195 0.45 22.26 33.92
C LEU A 195 -0.78 23.01 34.45
N PHE A 196 -1.98 22.42 34.34
CA PHE A 196 -3.23 23.04 34.81
C PHE A 196 -3.90 22.21 35.92
N PRO A 197 -3.49 22.39 37.18
CA PRO A 197 -3.98 21.58 38.32
C PRO A 197 -5.51 21.66 38.53
N LEU A 198 -6.15 22.73 38.14
CA LEU A 198 -7.59 22.94 38.29
C LEU A 198 -8.41 22.47 37.04
N ALA A 199 -7.73 21.98 36.00
CA ALA A 199 -8.41 21.38 34.87
C ALA A 199 -9.08 20.06 35.26
N GLU A 200 -10.34 19.90 34.94
CA GLU A 200 -11.10 18.67 35.18
C GLU A 200 -11.18 17.81 33.95
N ARG A 201 -11.33 18.43 32.77
CA ARG A 201 -11.40 17.77 31.47
C ARG A 201 -10.49 18.45 30.45
N ALA A 202 -9.99 17.68 29.50
CA ALA A 202 -9.27 18.18 28.35
C ALA A 202 -9.67 17.42 27.09
N PHE A 203 -9.78 18.16 25.98
CA PHE A 203 -10.13 17.65 24.66
C PHE A 203 -9.11 18.12 23.64
N ILE A 204 -8.74 17.21 22.70
CA ILE A 204 -7.96 17.53 21.51
C ILE A 204 -8.83 17.26 20.30
N LEU A 205 -9.03 18.29 19.48
CA LEU A 205 -9.76 18.20 18.23
C LEU A 205 -8.80 18.54 17.10
N LEU A 206 -8.76 17.71 16.07
CA LEU A 206 -7.87 17.89 14.92
C LEU A 206 -8.67 17.98 13.62
N ARG A 207 -8.13 18.72 12.64
CA ARG A 207 -8.60 18.77 11.26
C ARG A 207 -7.80 17.80 10.40
N GLN A 208 -8.41 17.22 9.38
CA GLN A 208 -7.69 16.46 8.36
C GLN A 208 -7.13 17.37 7.28
N ASN A 209 -7.88 18.42 6.90
CA ASN A 209 -7.45 19.48 6.00
C ASN A 209 -7.94 20.83 6.57
N GLU A 210 -7.43 21.92 6.04
CA GLU A 210 -7.74 23.26 6.53
C GLU A 210 -9.23 23.62 6.45
N ARG A 211 -9.96 23.06 5.47
CA ARG A 211 -11.41 23.28 5.28
C ARG A 211 -12.28 22.29 6.05
N ASP A 212 -11.68 21.25 6.62
CA ASP A 212 -12.43 20.24 7.34
C ASP A 212 -12.84 20.72 8.73
N PRO A 213 -14.00 20.28 9.25
CA PRO A 213 -14.33 20.52 10.65
C PRO A 213 -13.35 19.79 11.57
N PRO A 214 -13.05 20.35 12.75
CA PRO A 214 -12.24 19.67 13.73
C PRO A 214 -12.98 18.44 14.25
N VAL A 215 -12.29 17.32 14.32
CA VAL A 215 -12.82 16.06 14.84
C VAL A 215 -12.18 15.76 16.18
N PRO A 216 -12.94 15.38 17.22
CA PRO A 216 -12.39 15.01 18.52
C PRO A 216 -11.55 13.74 18.39
N VAL A 217 -10.27 13.82 18.77
CA VAL A 217 -9.34 12.69 18.68
C VAL A 217 -8.93 12.15 20.05
N ALA A 218 -9.07 12.97 21.10
CA ALA A 218 -8.82 12.55 22.46
C ALA A 218 -9.65 13.37 23.43
N ALA A 219 -10.10 12.71 24.52
CA ALA A 219 -10.78 13.31 25.65
C ALA A 219 -10.36 12.56 26.93
N ARG A 220 -10.06 13.30 27.98
CA ARG A 220 -9.67 12.70 29.26
C ARG A 220 -10.07 13.59 30.44
N ARG A 221 -10.40 12.93 31.56
CA ARG A 221 -10.56 13.58 32.87
C ARG A 221 -9.28 13.49 33.70
N ARG A 222 -9.13 14.39 34.65
CA ARG A 222 -7.99 14.42 35.57
C ARG A 222 -7.77 13.11 36.34
N ASN A 223 -8.84 12.40 36.70
CA ASN A 223 -8.78 11.11 37.38
C ASN A 223 -8.24 9.96 36.49
N GLY A 224 -7.77 10.25 35.27
CA GLY A 224 -7.27 9.27 34.31
C GLY A 224 -8.36 8.57 33.52
N MET A 225 -9.63 8.81 33.80
CA MET A 225 -10.76 8.24 33.03
C MET A 225 -10.73 8.81 31.61
N VAL A 226 -10.65 7.92 30.63
CA VAL A 226 -10.79 8.28 29.22
C VAL A 226 -12.26 8.59 28.98
N GLU A 227 -12.54 9.82 28.60
CA GLU A 227 -13.87 10.25 28.22
C GLU A 227 -14.11 9.97 26.75
N ASP A 228 -15.36 9.76 26.37
CA ASP A 228 -15.69 9.63 24.94
C ASP A 228 -15.40 10.97 24.24
N PRO A 229 -14.45 11.05 23.30
CA PRO A 229 -14.14 12.29 22.60
C PRO A 229 -15.36 12.93 21.94
N ARG A 230 -16.38 12.13 21.61
CA ARG A 230 -17.65 12.56 21.01
C ARG A 230 -18.50 13.45 21.93
N GLN A 231 -18.19 13.49 23.23
CA GLN A 231 -18.85 14.36 24.20
C GLN A 231 -18.32 15.80 24.17
N ALA A 232 -17.25 16.06 23.43
CA ALA A 232 -16.75 17.42 23.25
C ALA A 232 -17.84 18.29 22.56
N ARG A 233 -18.20 19.39 23.21
CA ARG A 233 -19.14 20.38 22.68
C ARG A 233 -18.46 21.74 22.66
N LEU A 234 -18.53 22.40 21.52
CA LEU A 234 -17.99 23.73 21.31
C LEU A 234 -19.12 24.69 21.01
N SER A 235 -19.03 25.92 21.51
CA SER A 235 -19.94 26.97 21.07
C SER A 235 -19.48 27.52 19.71
N HIS A 236 -20.41 28.04 18.88
CA HIS A 236 -20.07 28.70 17.62
C HIS A 236 -19.06 29.82 17.81
N THR A 237 -19.20 30.62 18.88
CA THR A 237 -18.28 31.70 19.21
C THR A 237 -16.87 31.17 19.46
N ILE A 238 -16.72 30.03 20.16
CA ILE A 238 -15.42 29.39 20.39
C ILE A 238 -14.82 28.93 19.07
N VAL A 239 -15.61 28.28 18.22
CA VAL A 239 -15.15 27.78 16.91
C VAL A 239 -14.69 28.94 16.03
N ASP A 240 -15.48 30.03 15.93
CA ASP A 240 -15.14 31.20 15.11
C ASP A 240 -13.89 31.91 15.60
N GLU A 241 -13.78 32.21 16.89
CA GLU A 241 -12.61 32.89 17.46
C GLU A 241 -11.33 32.01 17.38
N VAL A 242 -11.44 30.73 17.69
CA VAL A 242 -10.27 29.84 17.80
C VAL A 242 -9.82 29.36 16.43
N LEU A 243 -10.71 28.89 15.60
CA LEU A 243 -10.36 28.31 14.30
C LEU A 243 -10.45 29.33 13.15
N GLY A 244 -11.46 30.23 13.18
CA GLY A 244 -11.64 31.24 12.14
C GLY A 244 -10.68 32.41 12.32
N ARG A 245 -10.58 32.97 13.52
CA ARG A 245 -9.75 34.15 13.82
C ARG A 245 -8.38 33.82 14.41
N LYS A 246 -8.08 32.51 14.56
CA LYS A 246 -6.79 32.04 15.10
C LYS A 246 -6.46 32.60 16.48
N ARG A 247 -7.45 32.75 17.36
CA ARG A 247 -7.29 33.36 18.69
C ARG A 247 -7.53 32.36 19.79
N ALA A 248 -6.63 32.33 20.78
CA ALA A 248 -6.89 31.62 22.02
C ALA A 248 -7.87 32.41 22.89
N ILE A 249 -8.75 31.74 23.60
CA ILE A 249 -9.82 32.36 24.40
C ILE A 249 -9.88 31.79 25.80
N LEU A 250 -10.24 32.63 26.75
CA LEU A 250 -10.62 32.31 28.12
C LEU A 250 -12.07 32.79 28.34
N SER A 251 -12.95 31.86 28.69
CA SER A 251 -14.33 32.17 29.09
C SER A 251 -14.56 31.77 30.54
N VAL A 252 -15.28 32.60 31.27
CA VAL A 252 -15.55 32.44 32.71
C VAL A 252 -17.02 32.63 32.97
N ASP A 253 -17.60 31.72 33.74
CA ASP A 253 -18.94 31.76 34.34
C ASP A 253 -20.11 32.04 33.36
N THR A 254 -20.37 31.07 32.52
CA THR A 254 -21.53 31.09 31.59
C THR A 254 -22.88 30.98 32.33
N LEU A 255 -22.89 30.70 33.64
CA LEU A 255 -24.10 30.50 34.47
C LEU A 255 -24.51 31.74 35.30
N ALA A 256 -23.64 32.74 35.45
CA ALA A 256 -23.88 33.88 36.34
C ALA A 256 -24.81 34.94 35.74
N ASP A 257 -25.09 34.93 34.45
CA ASP A 257 -25.98 35.90 33.82
C ASP A 257 -27.42 35.38 33.79
N ARG A 258 -28.33 36.05 34.48
CA ARG A 258 -29.77 35.67 34.64
C ARG A 258 -30.52 35.51 33.32
N HIS A 259 -29.97 35.96 32.21
CA HIS A 259 -30.52 35.77 30.86
C HIS A 259 -30.25 34.36 30.29
N PHE A 260 -29.41 33.53 30.92
CA PHE A 260 -28.95 32.22 30.42
C PHE A 260 -29.64 31.02 31.09
N ALA A 261 -30.49 31.25 32.09
CA ALA A 261 -31.12 30.16 32.89
C ALA A 261 -32.14 29.31 32.13
N ALA A 262 -32.36 29.54 30.83
CA ALA A 262 -33.45 28.90 30.09
C ALA A 262 -33.03 28.00 28.89
N GLN A 263 -31.74 27.63 28.78
CA GLN A 263 -31.29 26.79 27.63
C GLN A 263 -30.47 25.57 28.01
N ASP A 264 -30.98 24.40 27.61
CA ASP A 264 -30.62 23.06 28.09
C ASP A 264 -29.19 22.58 27.81
N SER A 265 -28.43 23.14 26.85
CA SER A 265 -27.15 22.57 26.42
C SER A 265 -25.90 23.01 27.22
N ILE A 266 -25.90 24.22 27.78
CA ILE A 266 -24.83 24.71 28.69
C ILE A 266 -25.10 24.25 30.11
N VAL A 267 -26.37 24.22 30.50
CA VAL A 267 -26.84 23.69 31.80
C VAL A 267 -26.53 22.20 31.91
N ALA A 268 -26.65 21.44 30.83
CA ALA A 268 -26.41 20.00 30.84
C ALA A 268 -24.93 19.62 31.06
N GLN A 269 -23.94 20.50 30.81
CA GLN A 269 -22.53 20.20 31.01
C GLN A 269 -21.89 20.94 32.21
N ALA A 270 -22.59 21.85 32.85
CA ALA A 270 -22.16 22.58 34.04
C ALA A 270 -20.73 23.19 33.94
N ILE A 271 -20.30 23.58 32.73
CA ILE A 271 -18.96 24.17 32.53
C ILE A 271 -18.94 25.57 33.13
N ARG A 272 -18.01 25.85 34.04
CA ARG A 272 -17.89 27.15 34.72
C ARG A 272 -16.69 27.97 34.21
N SER A 273 -15.61 27.31 33.80
CA SER A 273 -14.46 27.97 33.22
C SER A 273 -13.88 27.13 32.08
N VAL A 274 -13.55 27.74 30.94
CA VAL A 274 -13.00 27.07 29.77
C VAL A 274 -11.87 27.90 29.14
N MET A 275 -10.77 27.24 28.81
CA MET A 275 -9.74 27.75 27.95
C MET A 275 -9.73 26.96 26.65
N CYS A 276 -9.55 27.64 25.53
CA CYS A 276 -9.43 27.01 24.22
C CYS A 276 -8.36 27.70 23.40
N ALA A 277 -7.41 26.95 22.87
CA ALA A 277 -6.34 27.49 22.05
C ALA A 277 -6.14 26.69 20.76
N PRO A 278 -5.87 27.36 19.63
CA PRO A 278 -5.66 26.70 18.35
C PRO A 278 -4.27 26.06 18.26
N LEU A 279 -4.20 24.98 17.48
CA LEU A 279 -2.96 24.31 17.10
C LEU A 279 -2.54 24.88 15.72
N ILE A 280 -1.57 25.80 15.71
CA ILE A 280 -1.17 26.55 14.52
C ILE A 280 0.29 26.27 14.18
N VAL A 281 0.57 26.02 12.89
CA VAL A 281 1.92 25.97 12.32
C VAL A 281 1.96 26.89 11.09
N GLY A 282 2.68 28.01 11.20
CA GLY A 282 2.64 29.06 10.18
C GLY A 282 1.23 29.60 10.00
N GLU A 283 0.65 29.47 8.81
CA GLU A 283 -0.73 29.88 8.53
C GLU A 283 -1.76 28.78 8.71
N GLU A 284 -1.34 27.53 8.85
CA GLU A 284 -2.20 26.36 8.91
C GLU A 284 -2.72 26.11 10.34
N VAL A 285 -4.05 25.92 10.47
CA VAL A 285 -4.70 25.53 11.73
C VAL A 285 -4.97 24.03 11.71
N LEU A 286 -4.23 23.27 12.48
CA LEU A 286 -4.35 21.80 12.57
C LEU A 286 -5.52 21.35 13.45
N GLY A 287 -6.01 22.22 14.33
CA GLY A 287 -7.05 21.90 15.28
C GLY A 287 -7.06 22.82 16.49
N LEU A 288 -7.55 22.31 17.60
CA LEU A 288 -7.56 23.05 18.87
C LEU A 288 -7.44 22.12 20.09
N ILE A 289 -7.04 22.71 21.21
CA ILE A 289 -7.14 22.08 22.53
C ILE A 289 -8.12 22.89 23.38
N GLN A 290 -9.06 22.19 24.00
CA GLN A 290 -9.97 22.74 24.98
C GLN A 290 -9.66 22.14 26.35
N VAL A 291 -9.64 22.97 27.37
CA VAL A 291 -9.46 22.59 28.79
C VAL A 291 -10.56 23.26 29.59
N ASP A 292 -11.30 22.49 30.39
CA ASP A 292 -12.43 23.04 31.16
C ASP A 292 -12.45 22.56 32.63
N SER A 293 -13.17 23.34 33.45
CA SER A 293 -13.53 23.04 34.83
C SER A 293 -15.02 23.30 35.04
N SER A 294 -15.69 22.36 35.68
CA SER A 294 -17.10 22.44 36.06
C SER A 294 -17.31 22.91 37.51
N SER A 295 -16.31 22.79 38.35
CA SER A 295 -16.43 23.10 39.79
C SER A 295 -16.08 24.55 40.12
N ASP A 296 -15.08 25.15 39.46
CA ASP A 296 -14.57 26.47 39.80
C ASP A 296 -14.67 27.45 38.62
N PRO A 297 -15.46 28.54 38.72
CA PRO A 297 -15.54 29.55 37.70
C PRO A 297 -14.26 30.38 37.53
N ARG A 298 -13.32 30.31 38.49
CA ARG A 298 -12.02 30.99 38.46
C ARG A 298 -10.87 30.02 38.30
N ALA A 299 -11.13 28.82 37.81
CA ALA A 299 -10.11 27.79 37.64
C ALA A 299 -8.93 28.26 36.78
N PHE A 300 -9.18 29.18 35.81
CA PHE A 300 -8.15 29.63 34.91
C PHE A 300 -8.01 31.15 34.90
N GLN A 301 -6.77 31.61 34.72
CA GLN A 301 -6.36 33.01 34.62
C GLN A 301 -5.79 33.33 33.24
N GLU A 302 -5.56 34.62 32.94
CA GLU A 302 -4.95 35.05 31.67
C GLU A 302 -3.57 34.43 31.46
N ALA A 303 -2.79 34.27 32.51
CA ALA A 303 -1.48 33.62 32.46
C ALA A 303 -1.54 32.13 32.09
N ASP A 304 -2.65 31.45 32.41
CA ASP A 304 -2.88 30.06 32.04
C ASP A 304 -3.23 29.95 30.56
N LEU A 305 -4.02 30.91 30.02
CA LEU A 305 -4.32 30.99 28.60
C LEU A 305 -3.05 31.19 27.75
N GLU A 306 -2.14 32.10 28.20
CA GLU A 306 -0.85 32.30 27.54
C GLU A 306 0.00 31.02 27.54
N LEU A 307 0.04 30.31 28.67
CA LEU A 307 0.76 29.06 28.81
C LEU A 307 0.14 27.98 27.90
N LEU A 308 -1.19 27.84 27.88
CA LEU A 308 -1.89 26.91 26.98
C LEU A 308 -1.59 27.22 25.52
N THR A 309 -1.57 28.52 25.13
CA THR A 309 -1.25 28.92 23.75
C THR A 309 0.17 28.49 23.38
N GLY A 310 1.15 28.64 24.27
CA GLY A 310 2.51 28.13 24.05
C GLY A 310 2.59 26.62 23.91
N VAL A 311 1.90 25.87 24.79
CA VAL A 311 1.81 24.42 24.70
C VAL A 311 1.15 23.98 23.38
N CYS A 312 0.11 24.69 22.94
CA CYS A 312 -0.53 24.42 21.65
C CYS A 312 0.40 24.67 20.48
N ALA A 313 1.24 25.70 20.50
CA ALA A 313 2.22 25.96 19.45
C ALA A 313 3.23 24.81 19.32
N GLU A 314 3.83 24.36 20.44
CA GLU A 314 4.77 23.23 20.46
C GLU A 314 4.07 21.91 20.03
N THR A 315 2.86 21.69 20.51
CA THR A 315 2.04 20.54 20.13
C THR A 315 1.73 20.53 18.63
N ALA A 316 1.43 21.70 18.06
CA ALA A 316 1.13 21.82 16.64
C ALA A 316 2.35 21.47 15.78
N VAL A 317 3.56 21.91 16.17
CA VAL A 317 4.81 21.53 15.48
C VAL A 317 5.04 20.01 15.55
N ALA A 318 4.86 19.40 16.71
CA ALA A 318 5.02 17.96 16.87
C ALA A 318 4.01 17.17 16.04
N LEU A 319 2.74 17.59 16.02
CA LEU A 319 1.69 16.98 15.18
C LEU A 319 1.98 17.13 13.70
N LYS A 320 2.45 18.30 13.25
CA LYS A 320 2.80 18.53 11.85
C LYS A 320 3.98 17.65 11.41
N ASN A 321 5.00 17.55 12.23
CA ASN A 321 6.13 16.66 11.98
C ASN A 321 5.66 15.21 11.86
N PHE A 322 4.82 14.75 12.79
CA PHE A 322 4.23 13.41 12.73
C PHE A 322 3.42 13.20 11.42
N GLN A 323 2.60 14.18 11.02
CA GLN A 323 1.87 14.10 9.74
C GLN A 323 2.81 13.99 8.55
N LEU A 324 3.84 14.84 8.48
CA LEU A 324 4.82 14.82 7.39
C LEU A 324 5.54 13.46 7.31
N TYR A 325 5.97 12.89 8.44
CA TYR A 325 6.56 11.55 8.45
C TYR A 325 5.58 10.47 7.95
N SER A 326 4.34 10.52 8.42
CA SER A 326 3.30 9.58 7.99
C SER A 326 2.97 9.71 6.50
N ASP A 327 3.00 10.94 5.96
CA ASP A 327 2.77 11.20 4.54
C ASP A 327 3.91 10.68 3.67
N ILE A 328 5.17 10.87 4.11
CA ILE A 328 6.35 10.31 3.46
C ILE A 328 6.29 8.78 3.46
N GLU A 329 5.92 8.15 4.59
CA GLU A 329 5.76 6.69 4.66
C GLU A 329 4.68 6.18 3.70
N ARG A 330 3.52 6.85 3.65
CA ARG A 330 2.43 6.49 2.73
C ARG A 330 2.82 6.67 1.26
N LEU A 331 3.57 7.74 0.96
CA LEU A 331 4.07 7.99 -0.37
C LEU A 331 5.07 6.91 -0.80
N LEU A 332 5.99 6.52 0.08
CA LEU A 332 6.95 5.44 -0.17
C LEU A 332 6.23 4.09 -0.38
N ASP A 333 5.28 3.75 0.49
CA ASP A 333 4.46 2.53 0.34
C ASP A 333 3.70 2.53 -1.00
N GLY A 334 3.10 3.67 -1.37
CA GLY A 334 2.40 3.82 -2.65
C GLY A 334 3.33 3.66 -3.85
N PHE A 335 4.51 4.26 -3.79
CA PHE A 335 5.53 4.13 -4.82
C PHE A 335 6.01 2.68 -4.97
N VAL A 336 6.34 2.01 -3.86
CA VAL A 336 6.77 0.61 -3.87
C VAL A 336 5.68 -0.29 -4.47
N ARG A 337 4.42 -0.13 -4.06
CA ARG A 337 3.29 -0.90 -4.62
C ARG A 337 3.11 -0.68 -6.11
N ALA A 338 3.16 0.57 -6.57
CA ALA A 338 3.06 0.89 -7.99
C ALA A 338 4.22 0.29 -8.79
N SER A 339 5.44 0.31 -8.24
CA SER A 339 6.62 -0.30 -8.85
C SER A 339 6.47 -1.81 -8.98
N VAL A 340 6.03 -2.49 -7.93
CA VAL A 340 5.75 -3.95 -7.96
C VAL A 340 4.71 -4.27 -9.01
N GLN A 341 3.60 -3.53 -9.04
CA GLN A 341 2.54 -3.76 -10.03
C GLN A 341 3.04 -3.60 -11.46
N ALA A 342 3.86 -2.57 -11.73
CA ALA A 342 4.42 -2.34 -13.06
C ALA A 342 5.35 -3.49 -13.52
N ILE A 343 6.05 -4.15 -12.59
CA ILE A 343 6.91 -5.30 -12.88
C ILE A 343 6.05 -6.54 -13.14
N GLU A 344 5.07 -6.79 -12.28
CA GLU A 344 4.17 -7.94 -12.39
C GLU A 344 3.32 -7.89 -13.67
N GLU A 345 2.94 -6.70 -14.16
CA GLU A 345 2.29 -6.54 -15.47
C GLU A 345 3.19 -6.96 -16.63
N ARG A 346 4.51 -6.78 -16.49
CA ARG A 346 5.48 -7.21 -17.50
C ARG A 346 5.76 -8.71 -17.43
N ASP A 347 5.74 -9.30 -16.22
CA ASP A 347 5.88 -10.72 -15.97
C ASP A 347 4.60 -11.30 -15.35
N PRO A 348 3.56 -11.63 -16.16
CA PRO A 348 2.28 -12.13 -15.65
C PRO A 348 2.39 -13.42 -14.82
N VAL A 349 3.55 -14.10 -14.91
CA VAL A 349 3.85 -15.32 -14.16
C VAL A 349 4.08 -15.02 -12.67
N THR A 350 4.35 -13.76 -12.33
CA THR A 350 4.65 -13.31 -10.95
C THR A 350 3.54 -12.47 -10.34
N ALA A 351 2.32 -12.50 -10.88
CA ALA A 351 1.20 -11.72 -10.34
C ALA A 351 0.96 -12.04 -8.85
N GLY A 352 1.10 -11.01 -7.99
CA GLY A 352 0.96 -11.12 -6.53
C GLY A 352 2.09 -11.85 -5.81
N HIS A 353 3.12 -12.34 -6.50
CA HIS A 353 4.29 -13.03 -5.94
C HIS A 353 4.99 -12.18 -4.88
N SER A 354 5.40 -10.97 -5.23
CA SER A 354 6.15 -10.09 -4.34
C SER A 354 5.38 -9.77 -3.05
N PHE A 355 4.05 -9.63 -3.13
CA PHE A 355 3.20 -9.40 -1.95
C PHE A 355 3.08 -10.65 -1.07
N ARG A 356 3.00 -11.85 -1.67
CA ARG A 356 2.97 -13.11 -0.92
C ARG A 356 4.29 -13.35 -0.22
N VAL A 357 5.42 -13.20 -0.93
CA VAL A 357 6.78 -13.35 -0.37
C VAL A 357 7.01 -12.37 0.78
N ALA A 358 6.62 -11.09 0.62
CA ALA A 358 6.71 -10.10 1.69
C ALA A 358 5.88 -10.50 2.92
N GLY A 359 4.66 -10.99 2.72
CA GLY A 359 3.82 -11.48 3.81
C GLY A 359 4.41 -12.71 4.52
N TYR A 360 5.01 -13.64 3.79
CA TYR A 360 5.69 -14.80 4.38
C TYR A 360 6.91 -14.38 5.18
N ALA A 361 7.72 -13.47 4.63
CA ALA A 361 8.93 -12.97 5.27
C ALA A 361 8.64 -12.21 6.57
N GLU A 362 7.60 -11.37 6.61
CA GLU A 362 7.17 -10.69 7.83
C GLU A 362 6.70 -11.68 8.91
N ARG A 363 5.92 -12.69 8.53
CA ARG A 363 5.45 -13.73 9.48
C ARG A 363 6.58 -14.58 9.99
N LEU A 364 7.50 -15.02 9.13
CA LEU A 364 8.68 -15.76 9.55
C LEU A 364 9.54 -14.92 10.51
N ALA A 365 9.86 -13.69 10.14
CA ALA A 365 10.66 -12.79 10.97
C ALA A 365 10.01 -12.53 12.35
N THR A 366 8.69 -12.38 12.39
CA THR A 366 7.94 -12.18 13.64
C THR A 366 7.87 -13.45 14.50
N ALA A 367 7.94 -14.64 13.87
CA ALA A 367 7.86 -15.90 14.60
C ALA A 367 9.19 -16.33 15.26
N LEU A 368 10.31 -15.69 14.92
CA LEU A 368 11.63 -16.11 15.43
C LEU A 368 11.75 -15.95 16.95
N ASP A 369 11.10 -14.98 17.56
CA ASP A 369 11.07 -14.78 19.00
C ASP A 369 10.39 -15.93 19.78
N ARG A 370 9.57 -16.74 19.06
CA ARG A 370 8.85 -17.92 19.59
C ARG A 370 9.47 -19.25 19.18
N ALA A 371 10.62 -19.21 18.51
CA ALA A 371 11.30 -20.42 18.04
C ALA A 371 11.67 -21.35 19.20
N GLN A 372 11.67 -22.66 18.94
CA GLN A 372 12.11 -23.67 19.91
C GLN A 372 13.63 -23.64 20.09
N ASP A 373 14.38 -23.37 19.03
CA ASP A 373 15.85 -23.21 19.05
C ASP A 373 16.22 -21.96 19.82
N PRO A 374 17.00 -22.05 20.93
CA PRO A 374 17.40 -20.91 21.75
C PRO A 374 18.23 -19.86 21.01
N ASP A 375 19.03 -20.27 20.01
CA ASP A 375 19.87 -19.36 19.25
C ASP A 375 19.04 -18.56 18.26
N VAL A 376 18.04 -19.19 17.64
CA VAL A 376 17.09 -18.53 16.77
C VAL A 376 16.18 -17.58 17.54
N ARG A 377 15.72 -17.99 18.73
CA ARG A 377 14.87 -17.15 19.60
C ARG A 377 15.53 -15.84 20.04
N ARG A 378 16.84 -15.77 20.05
CA ARG A 378 17.58 -14.52 20.35
C ARG A 378 17.54 -13.51 19.23
N ILE A 379 17.09 -13.93 18.03
CA ILE A 379 16.96 -13.06 16.87
C ILE A 379 15.61 -12.34 17.01
N ALA A 380 15.65 -11.07 17.35
CA ALA A 380 14.47 -10.23 17.41
C ALA A 380 14.65 -9.05 16.43
N PHE A 381 13.64 -8.78 15.65
CA PHE A 381 13.65 -7.65 14.73
C PHE A 381 12.86 -6.48 15.28
N THR A 382 13.40 -5.27 15.15
CA THR A 382 12.66 -4.05 15.43
C THR A 382 11.58 -3.84 14.35
N ARG A 383 10.65 -2.91 14.61
CA ARG A 383 9.61 -2.55 13.63
C ARG A 383 10.22 -2.04 12.31
N GLU A 384 11.30 -1.28 12.40
CA GLU A 384 12.05 -0.75 11.27
C GLU A 384 12.68 -1.88 10.45
N GLN A 385 13.31 -2.84 11.12
CA GLN A 385 13.90 -4.01 10.46
C GLN A 385 12.86 -4.92 9.79
N LEU A 386 11.67 -5.07 10.37
CA LEU A 386 10.56 -5.78 9.72
C LEU A 386 10.11 -5.05 8.45
N ARG A 387 10.06 -3.71 8.47
CA ARG A 387 9.78 -2.90 7.26
C ARG A 387 10.88 -3.04 6.21
N GLU A 388 12.15 -3.10 6.64
CA GLU A 388 13.28 -3.32 5.76
C GLU A 388 13.16 -4.66 5.02
N ILE A 389 12.87 -5.75 5.75
CA ILE A 389 12.60 -7.08 5.17
C ILE A 389 11.44 -7.02 4.18
N ARG A 390 10.35 -6.36 4.56
CA ARG A 390 9.16 -6.20 3.71
C ARG A 390 9.47 -5.48 2.41
N TYR A 391 10.15 -4.35 2.45
CA TYR A 391 10.49 -3.60 1.25
C TYR A 391 11.50 -4.35 0.37
N ALA A 392 12.48 -5.02 0.96
CA ALA A 392 13.39 -5.88 0.23
C ALA A 392 12.64 -7.02 -0.49
N ALA A 393 11.69 -7.65 0.19
CA ALA A 393 10.86 -8.71 -0.38
C ALA A 393 9.90 -8.20 -1.48
N LEU A 394 9.36 -6.99 -1.35
CA LEU A 394 8.53 -6.40 -2.39
C LEU A 394 9.32 -6.05 -3.65
N LEU A 395 10.59 -5.67 -3.51
CA LEU A 395 11.41 -5.10 -4.58
C LEU A 395 12.55 -6.02 -5.06
N HIS A 396 12.67 -7.25 -4.53
CA HIS A 396 13.80 -8.15 -4.85
C HIS A 396 13.93 -8.42 -6.35
N ASP A 397 12.82 -8.53 -7.02
CA ASP A 397 12.68 -8.84 -8.44
C ASP A 397 12.61 -7.60 -9.35
N PHE A 398 12.85 -6.39 -8.82
CA PHE A 398 12.71 -5.14 -9.58
C PHE A 398 13.52 -5.12 -10.88
N GLY A 399 14.70 -5.72 -10.87
CA GLY A 399 15.60 -5.78 -12.01
C GLY A 399 15.08 -6.60 -13.19
N LYS A 400 14.02 -7.41 -13.03
CA LYS A 400 13.37 -8.09 -14.16
C LYS A 400 12.87 -7.12 -15.24
N VAL A 401 12.72 -5.83 -14.89
CA VAL A 401 12.43 -4.78 -15.88
C VAL A 401 13.52 -4.71 -16.96
N GLY A 402 14.78 -5.00 -16.62
CA GLY A 402 15.92 -5.03 -17.54
C GLY A 402 15.97 -6.27 -18.44
N VAL A 403 15.34 -7.38 -18.05
CA VAL A 403 15.38 -8.63 -18.79
C VAL A 403 14.56 -8.53 -20.07
N ARG A 404 15.09 -9.05 -21.19
CA ARG A 404 14.39 -9.06 -22.48
C ARG A 404 13.15 -9.94 -22.40
N GLU A 405 12.01 -9.45 -22.94
CA GLU A 405 10.71 -10.13 -22.83
C GLU A 405 10.71 -11.56 -23.39
N HIS A 406 11.41 -11.79 -24.51
CA HIS A 406 11.49 -13.11 -25.10
C HIS A 406 12.26 -14.13 -24.24
N VAL A 407 13.18 -13.67 -23.37
CA VAL A 407 13.88 -14.52 -22.41
C VAL A 407 13.02 -14.74 -21.18
N LEU A 408 12.42 -13.68 -20.65
CA LEU A 408 11.59 -13.70 -19.44
C LEU A 408 10.37 -14.63 -19.61
N ARG A 409 9.74 -14.60 -20.79
CA ARG A 409 8.53 -15.36 -21.14
C ARG A 409 8.81 -16.66 -21.87
N LYS A 410 10.04 -17.16 -21.86
CA LYS A 410 10.40 -18.36 -22.60
C LYS A 410 9.84 -19.62 -21.94
N GLU A 411 8.87 -20.24 -22.58
CA GLU A 411 8.13 -21.39 -22.07
C GLU A 411 8.76 -22.74 -22.48
N LYS A 412 9.33 -22.78 -23.68
CA LYS A 412 9.89 -23.97 -24.31
C LYS A 412 11.34 -23.72 -24.70
N LYS A 413 12.08 -24.79 -25.03
CA LYS A 413 13.50 -24.69 -25.39
C LYS A 413 13.74 -23.86 -26.65
N LEU A 414 12.84 -23.93 -27.64
CA LEU A 414 12.78 -23.04 -28.79
C LEU A 414 11.62 -22.05 -28.62
N HIS A 415 11.82 -20.81 -29.08
CA HIS A 415 10.74 -19.83 -29.16
C HIS A 415 9.69 -20.27 -30.16
N HIS A 416 8.45 -19.78 -29.98
CA HIS A 416 7.35 -20.11 -30.89
C HIS A 416 7.65 -19.72 -32.35
N ALA A 417 8.35 -18.60 -32.56
CA ALA A 417 8.74 -18.17 -33.91
C ALA A 417 9.76 -19.13 -34.54
N ASP A 418 10.76 -19.59 -33.77
CA ASP A 418 11.78 -20.52 -34.25
C ASP A 418 11.18 -21.87 -34.57
N MET A 419 10.27 -22.36 -33.71
CA MET A 419 9.54 -23.60 -33.95
C MET A 419 8.70 -23.53 -35.23
N ARG A 420 8.01 -22.40 -35.48
CA ARG A 420 7.26 -22.21 -36.74
C ARG A 420 8.17 -22.16 -37.94
N LEU A 421 9.32 -21.49 -37.86
CA LEU A 421 10.31 -21.44 -38.93
C LEU A 421 10.84 -22.86 -39.25
N LEU A 422 11.11 -23.62 -38.21
CA LEU A 422 11.55 -25.00 -38.31
C LEU A 422 10.47 -25.87 -39.01
N GLU A 423 9.21 -25.76 -38.60
CA GLU A 423 8.10 -26.46 -39.28
C GLU A 423 7.97 -26.09 -40.77
N GLN A 424 8.17 -24.81 -41.13
CA GLN A 424 8.19 -24.38 -42.53
C GLN A 424 9.38 -25.00 -43.27
N ARG A 425 10.56 -25.15 -42.66
CA ARG A 425 11.75 -25.79 -43.20
C ARG A 425 11.48 -27.27 -43.56
N PHE A 426 10.75 -27.98 -42.70
CA PHE A 426 10.32 -29.37 -42.96
C PHE A 426 9.34 -29.45 -44.11
N LEU A 427 8.37 -28.54 -44.22
CA LEU A 427 7.45 -28.47 -45.34
C LEU A 427 8.18 -28.18 -46.67
N TYR A 428 9.18 -27.26 -46.61
CA TYR A 428 10.01 -26.96 -47.76
C TYR A 428 10.88 -28.15 -48.17
N ALA A 429 11.50 -28.86 -47.24
CA ALA A 429 12.28 -30.07 -47.49
C ALA A 429 11.41 -31.14 -48.19
N ARG A 430 10.18 -31.37 -47.72
CA ARG A 430 9.21 -32.27 -48.34
C ARG A 430 8.90 -31.87 -49.78
N ALA A 431 8.63 -30.61 -50.03
CA ALA A 431 8.37 -30.12 -51.40
C ALA A 431 9.59 -30.28 -52.31
N CYS A 432 10.82 -30.09 -51.79
CA CYS A 432 12.06 -30.33 -52.57
C CYS A 432 12.22 -31.80 -52.94
N LEU A 433 11.95 -32.74 -52.02
CA LEU A 433 11.99 -34.18 -52.30
C LEU A 433 10.96 -34.59 -53.36
N GLU A 434 9.74 -34.12 -53.25
CA GLU A 434 8.68 -34.35 -54.23
C GLU A 434 9.08 -33.83 -55.62
N ARG A 435 9.55 -32.59 -55.69
CA ARG A 435 10.04 -31.98 -56.95
C ARG A 435 11.16 -32.79 -57.55
N GLN A 436 12.17 -33.18 -56.76
CA GLN A 436 13.31 -33.95 -57.24
C GLN A 436 12.89 -35.33 -57.76
N ALA A 437 12.04 -36.04 -57.04
CA ALA A 437 11.54 -37.34 -57.45
C ALA A 437 10.79 -37.30 -58.78
N TYR A 438 9.85 -36.34 -58.94
CA TYR A 438 9.09 -36.22 -60.18
C TYR A 438 9.91 -35.64 -61.34
N HIS A 439 10.88 -34.76 -61.07
CA HIS A 439 11.83 -34.28 -62.09
C HIS A 439 12.68 -35.44 -62.59
N THR A 440 13.24 -36.25 -61.70
CA THR A 440 14.00 -37.46 -62.07
C THR A 440 13.15 -38.45 -62.85
N LEU A 441 11.91 -38.68 -62.41
CA LEU A 441 10.98 -39.55 -63.08
C LEU A 441 10.67 -39.06 -64.49
N ALA A 442 10.41 -37.75 -64.67
CA ALA A 442 10.14 -37.14 -65.98
C ALA A 442 11.36 -37.21 -66.90
N GLN A 443 12.56 -36.92 -66.39
CA GLN A 443 13.80 -37.00 -67.15
C GLN A 443 14.04 -38.42 -67.68
N ARG A 444 13.95 -39.43 -66.80
CA ARG A 444 14.13 -40.84 -67.19
C ARG A 444 13.06 -41.29 -68.20
N HIS A 445 11.82 -40.86 -68.05
CA HIS A 445 10.78 -41.15 -69.03
C HIS A 445 11.12 -40.61 -70.44
N ILE A 446 11.70 -39.41 -70.49
CA ILE A 446 12.15 -38.78 -71.74
C ILE A 446 13.32 -39.53 -72.37
N ASP A 447 14.36 -39.78 -71.52
CA ASP A 447 15.63 -40.37 -71.98
C ASP A 447 15.49 -41.85 -72.34
N GLU A 448 14.67 -42.61 -71.62
CA GLU A 448 14.50 -44.09 -71.83
C GLU A 448 13.29 -44.47 -72.69
N GLY A 449 12.40 -43.49 -73.03
CA GLY A 449 11.27 -43.71 -73.92
C GLY A 449 10.22 -44.67 -73.38
N TRP A 450 9.87 -44.60 -72.11
CA TRP A 450 8.99 -45.53 -71.42
C TRP A 450 7.57 -45.61 -71.99
N SER A 451 7.01 -46.82 -71.94
CA SER A 451 5.60 -46.99 -72.17
C SER A 451 4.75 -46.37 -71.04
N ALA A 452 3.46 -46.09 -71.37
CA ALA A 452 2.53 -45.60 -70.33
C ALA A 452 2.36 -46.58 -69.17
N ALA A 453 2.52 -47.86 -69.37
CA ALA A 453 2.48 -48.86 -68.31
C ALA A 453 3.73 -48.83 -67.42
N THR A 454 4.91 -48.70 -68.03
CA THR A 454 6.20 -48.55 -67.36
C THR A 454 6.24 -47.24 -66.50
N PHE A 455 5.78 -46.12 -67.10
CA PHE A 455 5.70 -44.87 -66.40
C PHE A 455 4.80 -44.92 -65.16
N ARG A 456 3.62 -45.63 -65.26
CA ARG A 456 2.75 -45.79 -64.08
C ARG A 456 3.43 -46.59 -62.98
N ALA A 457 4.07 -47.70 -63.28
CA ALA A 457 4.77 -48.54 -62.32
C ALA A 457 5.93 -47.79 -61.63
N GLU A 458 6.72 -47.06 -62.40
CA GLU A 458 7.82 -46.23 -61.84
C GLU A 458 7.29 -45.08 -61.00
N LYS A 459 6.14 -44.48 -61.40
CA LYS A 459 5.47 -43.45 -60.64
C LYS A 459 4.97 -44.00 -59.31
N GLU A 460 4.29 -45.18 -59.29
CA GLU A 460 3.84 -45.83 -58.07
C GLU A 460 5.02 -46.14 -57.12
N SER A 461 6.15 -46.60 -57.66
CA SER A 461 7.38 -46.80 -56.90
C SER A 461 7.96 -45.49 -56.31
N ALA A 462 7.94 -44.40 -57.08
CA ALA A 462 8.37 -43.09 -56.62
C ALA A 462 7.43 -42.53 -55.51
N ASP A 463 6.10 -42.68 -55.72
CA ASP A 463 5.09 -42.28 -54.74
C ASP A 463 5.26 -43.04 -53.41
N ALA A 464 5.54 -44.37 -53.46
CA ALA A 464 5.81 -45.19 -52.26
C ALA A 464 7.05 -44.71 -51.53
N ARG A 465 8.18 -44.43 -52.20
CA ARG A 465 9.39 -43.86 -51.60
C ARG A 465 9.16 -42.48 -51.00
N LEU A 466 8.40 -41.63 -51.68
CA LEU A 466 8.04 -40.30 -51.14
C LEU A 466 7.18 -40.41 -49.87
N ALA A 467 6.26 -41.39 -49.81
CA ALA A 467 5.46 -41.65 -48.64
C ALA A 467 6.33 -42.11 -47.45
N GLU A 468 7.35 -42.96 -47.69
CA GLU A 468 8.32 -43.35 -46.66
C GLU A 468 9.13 -42.17 -46.13
N GLU A 469 9.68 -41.34 -47.04
CA GLU A 469 10.46 -40.14 -46.63
C GLU A 469 9.56 -39.09 -45.94
N ALA A 470 8.32 -38.91 -46.37
CA ALA A 470 7.37 -38.05 -45.67
C ALA A 470 7.09 -38.53 -44.25
N ALA A 471 6.86 -39.84 -44.04
CA ALA A 471 6.68 -40.43 -42.73
C ALA A 471 7.93 -40.29 -41.82
N ARG A 472 9.12 -40.39 -42.43
CA ARG A 472 10.38 -40.16 -41.71
C ARG A 472 10.52 -38.70 -41.25
N LEU A 473 10.21 -37.73 -42.11
CA LEU A 473 10.20 -36.29 -41.78
C LEU A 473 9.17 -35.99 -40.68
N ASP A 474 7.98 -36.59 -40.75
CA ASP A 474 6.94 -36.46 -39.73
C ASP A 474 7.41 -37.03 -38.38
N GLY A 475 8.13 -38.15 -38.37
CA GLY A 475 8.78 -38.74 -37.20
C GLY A 475 9.83 -37.82 -36.56
N PHE A 476 10.67 -37.20 -37.40
CA PHE A 476 11.66 -36.20 -36.96
C PHE A 476 11.00 -34.99 -36.31
N LEU A 477 9.94 -34.48 -36.94
CA LEU A 477 9.21 -33.34 -36.40
C LEU A 477 8.53 -33.67 -35.05
N ALA A 478 8.00 -34.89 -34.90
CA ALA A 478 7.46 -35.37 -33.64
C ALA A 478 8.54 -35.45 -32.53
N THR A 479 9.74 -35.92 -32.86
CA THR A 479 10.91 -35.96 -31.96
C THR A 479 11.30 -34.54 -31.53
N ILE A 480 11.37 -33.58 -32.45
CA ILE A 480 11.68 -32.18 -32.16
C ILE A 480 10.63 -31.56 -31.24
N ARG A 481 9.34 -31.78 -31.52
CA ARG A 481 8.25 -31.27 -30.66
C ARG A 481 8.35 -31.82 -29.24
N SER A 482 8.67 -33.11 -29.10
CA SER A 482 8.91 -33.72 -27.77
C SER A 482 10.16 -33.16 -27.10
N ALA A 483 11.26 -32.97 -27.86
CA ALA A 483 12.50 -32.39 -27.36
C ALA A 483 12.36 -30.95 -26.91
N ASN A 484 11.41 -30.18 -27.50
CA ASN A 484 11.16 -28.78 -27.20
C ASN A 484 10.47 -28.57 -25.85
N GLU A 485 9.88 -29.59 -25.25
CA GLU A 485 9.28 -29.49 -23.91
C GLU A 485 10.39 -29.36 -22.84
N PRO A 486 10.19 -28.53 -21.80
CA PRO A 486 11.15 -28.38 -20.71
C PRO A 486 11.37 -29.70 -19.96
N ALA A 487 12.62 -30.12 -19.80
CA ALA A 487 12.94 -31.31 -19.01
C ALA A 487 12.81 -31.00 -17.51
N ILE A 488 11.94 -31.72 -16.80
CA ILE A 488 11.68 -31.55 -15.36
C ILE A 488 12.70 -32.32 -14.52
N SER A 489 13.24 -33.44 -15.03
CA SER A 489 14.14 -34.33 -14.29
C SER A 489 15.44 -34.60 -15.07
N ARG A 490 16.56 -34.72 -14.34
CA ARG A 490 17.85 -35.17 -14.91
C ARG A 490 17.83 -36.61 -15.47
N SER A 491 16.80 -37.39 -15.17
CA SER A 491 16.69 -38.80 -15.58
C SER A 491 16.02 -39.00 -16.94
N SER A 492 15.48 -37.97 -17.59
CA SER A 492 14.92 -38.07 -18.93
C SER A 492 16.08 -38.20 -19.92
N ALA A 493 16.09 -39.30 -20.70
CA ALA A 493 17.04 -39.45 -21.79
C ALA A 493 16.96 -38.26 -22.74
N LEU A 494 18.12 -37.68 -23.08
CA LEU A 494 18.16 -36.63 -24.10
C LEU A 494 17.70 -37.22 -25.43
N PRO A 495 16.87 -36.50 -26.20
CA PRO A 495 16.44 -36.96 -27.51
C PRO A 495 17.64 -37.09 -28.44
N ASP A 496 17.68 -38.19 -29.19
CA ASP A 496 18.73 -38.38 -30.19
C ASP A 496 18.38 -37.58 -31.45
N LEU A 497 19.04 -36.46 -31.64
CA LEU A 497 18.84 -35.58 -32.80
C LEU A 497 19.83 -35.87 -33.95
N ARG A 498 20.74 -36.84 -33.80
CA ARG A 498 21.80 -37.12 -34.76
C ARG A 498 21.30 -37.45 -36.15
N ASP A 499 20.26 -38.31 -36.24
CA ASP A 499 19.67 -38.69 -37.53
C ASP A 499 19.02 -37.51 -38.25
N ILE A 500 18.48 -36.52 -37.51
CA ILE A 500 17.89 -35.32 -38.06
C ILE A 500 18.96 -34.37 -38.61
N VAL A 501 20.04 -34.17 -37.83
CA VAL A 501 21.17 -33.32 -38.20
C VAL A 501 21.87 -33.86 -39.46
N HIS A 502 22.02 -35.19 -39.56
CA HIS A 502 22.72 -35.82 -40.68
C HIS A 502 21.81 -36.16 -41.89
N TYR A 503 20.50 -35.79 -41.81
CA TYR A 503 19.57 -36.07 -42.91
C TYR A 503 19.93 -35.23 -44.14
N GLY A 504 20.30 -35.93 -45.23
CA GLY A 504 20.73 -35.32 -46.51
C GLY A 504 19.53 -34.87 -47.34
N CYS A 505 19.21 -33.59 -47.29
CA CYS A 505 18.25 -32.95 -48.16
C CYS A 505 18.92 -31.82 -48.95
N HIS A 506 18.43 -31.58 -50.19
CA HIS A 506 18.96 -30.49 -51.03
C HIS A 506 17.81 -29.60 -51.51
N ASP A 507 18.10 -28.34 -51.67
CA ASP A 507 17.16 -27.38 -52.25
C ASP A 507 17.05 -27.55 -53.80
N PRO A 508 16.16 -26.79 -54.47
CA PRO A 508 16.04 -26.83 -55.94
C PRO A 508 17.31 -26.49 -56.72
N ASP A 509 18.23 -25.78 -56.13
CA ASP A 509 19.49 -25.35 -56.73
C ASP A 509 20.67 -26.31 -56.38
N GLY A 510 20.36 -27.41 -55.69
CA GLY A 510 21.34 -28.45 -55.34
C GLY A 510 22.15 -28.11 -54.10
N GLN A 511 21.80 -27.05 -53.36
CA GLN A 511 22.49 -26.71 -52.12
C GLN A 511 21.97 -27.57 -50.95
N PRO A 512 22.85 -27.97 -50.04
CA PRO A 512 22.41 -28.74 -48.86
C PRO A 512 21.44 -27.93 -47.97
N LEU A 513 20.32 -28.53 -47.64
CA LEU A 513 19.30 -27.97 -46.75
C LEU A 513 19.39 -28.66 -45.38
N ALA A 514 19.89 -27.96 -44.40
CA ALA A 514 19.92 -28.45 -43.00
C ALA A 514 18.53 -28.38 -42.39
N LEU A 515 18.02 -29.50 -41.84
CA LEU A 515 16.73 -29.54 -41.12
C LEU A 515 16.80 -28.87 -39.75
N LEU A 516 17.96 -28.93 -39.08
CA LEU A 516 18.26 -28.27 -37.82
C LEU A 516 19.52 -27.42 -37.93
N GLU A 517 19.51 -26.24 -37.36
CA GLU A 517 20.67 -25.38 -37.21
C GLU A 517 21.37 -25.62 -35.87
N ASP A 518 22.67 -25.27 -35.76
CA ASP A 518 23.47 -25.54 -34.57
C ASP A 518 22.87 -24.95 -33.29
N HIS A 519 22.29 -23.73 -33.35
CA HIS A 519 21.65 -23.09 -32.21
C HIS A 519 20.36 -23.80 -31.77
N GLU A 520 19.60 -24.38 -32.72
CA GLU A 520 18.39 -25.16 -32.45
C GLU A 520 18.76 -26.50 -31.78
N VAL A 521 19.81 -27.15 -32.29
CA VAL A 521 20.34 -28.39 -31.68
C VAL A 521 20.80 -28.13 -30.26
N ALA A 522 21.54 -27.04 -30.03
CA ALA A 522 22.00 -26.66 -28.70
C ALA A 522 20.83 -26.42 -27.73
N ALA A 523 19.79 -25.71 -28.17
CA ALA A 523 18.60 -25.46 -27.37
C ALA A 523 17.81 -26.73 -27.06
N LEU A 524 17.54 -27.57 -28.06
CA LEU A 524 16.79 -28.83 -27.90
C LEU A 524 17.53 -29.84 -27.03
N SER A 525 18.87 -29.80 -27.00
CA SER A 525 19.73 -30.68 -26.20
C SER A 525 19.88 -30.26 -24.73
N LEU A 526 19.18 -29.21 -24.27
CA LEU A 526 19.22 -28.80 -22.87
C LEU A 526 18.71 -29.93 -21.95
N ALA A 527 19.53 -30.31 -20.96
CA ALA A 527 19.21 -31.37 -20.02
C ALA A 527 18.16 -30.97 -18.96
N LYS A 528 18.07 -29.67 -18.62
CA LYS A 528 17.15 -29.15 -17.60
C LYS A 528 16.65 -27.76 -17.99
N GLY A 529 15.33 -27.55 -17.85
CA GLY A 529 14.68 -26.27 -18.13
C GLY A 529 14.55 -25.96 -19.62
N CYS A 530 14.36 -24.67 -19.92
CA CYS A 530 14.16 -24.16 -21.28
C CYS A 530 15.17 -23.09 -21.71
N LEU A 531 16.03 -22.60 -20.80
CA LEU A 531 16.94 -21.50 -21.02
C LEU A 531 18.33 -22.01 -21.38
N THR A 532 18.91 -21.42 -22.41
CA THR A 532 20.34 -21.56 -22.72
C THR A 532 21.20 -20.94 -21.62
N ALA A 533 22.51 -21.22 -21.63
CA ALA A 533 23.43 -20.63 -20.63
C ALA A 533 23.46 -19.10 -20.69
N ASP A 534 23.36 -18.52 -21.90
CA ASP A 534 23.34 -17.07 -22.09
C ASP A 534 22.03 -16.44 -21.62
N GLU A 535 20.89 -17.07 -21.93
CA GLU A 535 19.57 -16.62 -21.48
C GLU A 535 19.45 -16.74 -19.95
N ARG A 536 20.01 -17.80 -19.37
CA ARG A 536 20.05 -17.97 -17.92
C ARG A 536 20.85 -16.83 -17.26
N ARG A 537 22.02 -16.48 -17.78
CA ARG A 537 22.79 -15.34 -17.28
C ARG A 537 22.01 -14.03 -17.36
N GLN A 538 21.31 -13.78 -18.48
CA GLN A 538 20.46 -12.60 -18.59
C GLN A 538 19.34 -12.55 -17.54
N ILE A 539 18.77 -13.69 -17.15
CA ILE A 539 17.81 -13.72 -16.04
C ILE A 539 18.51 -13.52 -14.71
N GLU A 540 19.66 -14.16 -14.47
CA GLU A 540 20.41 -14.03 -13.21
C GLU A 540 20.91 -12.59 -12.97
N GLU A 541 21.15 -11.82 -14.05
CA GLU A 541 21.51 -10.40 -14.00
C GLU A 541 20.43 -9.52 -13.34
N HIS A 542 19.14 -9.96 -13.30
CA HIS A 542 18.08 -9.16 -12.64
C HIS A 542 18.41 -8.82 -11.19
N VAL A 543 19.17 -9.66 -10.49
CA VAL A 543 19.60 -9.43 -9.10
C VAL A 543 20.52 -8.22 -9.01
N VAL A 544 21.49 -8.13 -9.94
CA VAL A 544 22.43 -7.00 -10.05
C VAL A 544 21.69 -5.74 -10.48
N ASP A 545 20.76 -5.88 -11.41
CA ASP A 545 19.92 -4.77 -11.87
C ASP A 545 19.02 -4.26 -10.74
N SER A 546 18.38 -5.17 -9.98
CA SER A 546 17.60 -4.80 -8.77
C SER A 546 18.46 -3.97 -7.82
N TYR A 547 19.66 -4.43 -7.50
CA TYR A 547 20.57 -3.69 -6.63
C TYR A 547 20.92 -2.32 -7.20
N SER A 548 21.26 -2.25 -8.50
CA SER A 548 21.64 -1.01 -9.17
C SER A 548 20.51 0.04 -9.16
N PHE A 549 19.26 -0.38 -9.28
CA PHE A 549 18.08 0.50 -9.14
C PHE A 549 17.85 0.90 -7.69
N LEU A 550 17.90 -0.05 -6.78
CA LEU A 550 17.55 0.19 -5.38
C LEU A 550 18.54 1.11 -4.67
N VAL A 551 19.81 1.11 -5.02
CA VAL A 551 20.80 2.04 -4.44
C VAL A 551 20.60 3.49 -4.88
N LEU A 552 19.83 3.75 -5.95
CA LEU A 552 19.48 5.12 -6.37
C LEU A 552 18.38 5.75 -5.49
N ILE A 553 17.64 4.93 -4.74
CA ILE A 553 16.61 5.41 -3.82
C ILE A 553 17.28 5.94 -2.56
N PRO A 554 17.02 7.19 -2.13
CA PRO A 554 17.60 7.76 -0.92
C PRO A 554 16.96 7.18 0.34
N TRP A 555 17.25 5.91 0.64
CA TRP A 555 16.72 5.21 1.80
C TRP A 555 17.06 5.94 3.09
N THR A 556 16.12 5.93 4.03
CA THR A 556 16.41 6.35 5.40
C THR A 556 17.44 5.41 6.03
N ARG A 557 18.10 5.88 7.10
CA ARG A 557 19.13 5.08 7.79
C ARG A 557 18.62 3.68 8.20
N ASP A 558 17.36 3.60 8.57
CA ASP A 558 16.70 2.38 9.07
C ASP A 558 16.28 1.41 7.95
N LEU A 559 16.32 1.85 6.70
CA LEU A 559 15.98 1.06 5.49
C LEU A 559 17.15 0.91 4.54
N ALA A 560 18.36 1.30 4.98
CA ALA A 560 19.56 1.30 4.13
C ALA A 560 20.00 -0.11 3.68
N GLY A 561 19.56 -1.15 4.37
CA GLY A 561 19.84 -2.55 4.04
C GLY A 561 18.97 -3.14 2.92
N VAL A 562 17.87 -2.48 2.53
CA VAL A 562 16.95 -2.98 1.49
C VAL A 562 17.66 -3.44 0.22
N PRO A 563 18.59 -2.63 -0.40
CA PRO A 563 19.29 -3.07 -1.60
C PRO A 563 20.13 -4.33 -1.39
N ALA A 564 20.84 -4.41 -0.27
CA ALA A 564 21.74 -5.55 0.03
C ALA A 564 20.96 -6.84 0.31
N ILE A 565 19.82 -6.74 1.00
CA ILE A 565 18.93 -7.88 1.26
C ILE A 565 18.37 -8.40 -0.08
N ALA A 566 17.85 -7.52 -0.93
CA ALA A 566 17.35 -7.88 -2.25
C ALA A 566 18.43 -8.47 -3.15
N HIS A 567 19.66 -7.93 -3.11
CA HIS A 567 20.79 -8.42 -3.92
C HIS A 567 21.19 -9.85 -3.60
N GLY A 568 20.99 -10.29 -2.36
CA GLY A 568 21.45 -11.62 -1.91
C GLY A 568 20.39 -12.72 -1.97
N HIS A 569 19.17 -12.49 -2.45
CA HIS A 569 18.07 -13.46 -2.32
C HIS A 569 18.26 -14.77 -3.08
N HIS A 570 19.18 -14.82 -4.05
CA HIS A 570 19.60 -16.04 -4.74
C HIS A 570 20.96 -16.57 -4.30
N GLU A 571 21.55 -16.00 -3.25
CA GLU A 571 22.73 -16.57 -2.64
C GLU A 571 22.40 -17.85 -1.87
N LYS A 572 23.35 -18.80 -1.85
CA LYS A 572 23.24 -20.06 -1.14
C LYS A 572 24.29 -20.19 -0.06
N LEU A 573 23.96 -20.82 1.06
CA LEU A 573 24.88 -20.91 2.20
C LEU A 573 26.20 -21.61 1.90
N ASP A 574 26.20 -22.53 0.92
CA ASP A 574 27.39 -23.25 0.43
C ASP A 574 28.26 -22.41 -0.55
N GLY A 575 27.79 -21.26 -0.99
CA GLY A 575 28.45 -20.38 -1.96
C GLY A 575 28.23 -20.75 -3.42
N SER A 576 27.31 -21.66 -3.73
CA SER A 576 26.91 -22.01 -5.10
C SER A 576 25.85 -21.08 -5.68
N GLY A 577 25.40 -20.09 -4.91
CA GLY A 577 24.43 -19.08 -5.32
C GLY A 577 25.04 -17.95 -6.15
N TYR A 578 24.24 -16.97 -6.49
CA TYR A 578 24.62 -15.80 -7.27
C TYR A 578 24.00 -14.53 -6.68
N PRO A 579 24.52 -13.33 -6.99
CA PRO A 579 25.55 -13.02 -7.98
C PRO A 579 26.99 -13.07 -7.41
N SER A 580 27.17 -13.04 -6.08
CA SER A 580 28.49 -12.86 -5.45
C SER A 580 29.11 -14.14 -4.90
N GLY A 581 28.35 -15.25 -4.83
CA GLY A 581 28.78 -16.53 -4.27
C GLY A 581 29.09 -16.44 -2.77
N LEU A 582 28.29 -15.68 -2.02
CA LEU A 582 28.43 -15.50 -0.58
C LEU A 582 28.21 -16.81 0.17
N ARG A 583 28.89 -16.96 1.33
CA ARG A 583 28.81 -18.19 2.13
C ARG A 583 28.34 -17.92 3.54
N GLY A 584 27.48 -18.77 4.05
CA GLY A 584 27.07 -18.81 5.47
C GLY A 584 26.94 -17.45 6.13
N PRO A 585 27.85 -17.07 7.05
CA PRO A 585 27.74 -15.82 7.83
C PRO A 585 27.77 -14.53 7.01
N GLN A 586 28.24 -14.57 5.75
CA GLN A 586 28.26 -13.41 4.86
C GLN A 586 26.86 -13.04 4.37
N ILE A 587 25.91 -13.99 4.41
CA ILE A 587 24.52 -13.77 4.02
C ILE A 587 23.74 -13.35 5.26
N SER A 588 23.13 -12.15 5.20
CA SER A 588 22.36 -11.62 6.32
C SER A 588 21.15 -12.51 6.66
N ILE A 589 20.70 -12.46 7.90
CA ILE A 589 19.53 -13.25 8.33
C ILE A 589 18.28 -12.82 7.55
N GLN A 590 18.13 -11.53 7.28
CA GLN A 590 17.04 -10.97 6.49
C GLN A 590 17.04 -11.56 5.07
N THR A 591 18.21 -11.65 4.45
CA THR A 591 18.38 -12.27 3.13
C THR A 591 17.99 -13.75 3.15
N ARG A 592 18.44 -14.52 4.17
CA ARG A 592 18.08 -15.96 4.30
C ARG A 592 16.57 -16.15 4.48
N ILE A 593 15.90 -15.26 5.24
CA ILE A 593 14.44 -15.23 5.38
C ILE A 593 13.80 -15.03 4.01
N LEU A 594 14.26 -14.04 3.25
CA LEU A 594 13.75 -13.75 1.92
C LEU A 594 13.91 -14.94 0.98
N THR A 595 15.11 -15.55 0.92
CA THR A 595 15.40 -16.73 0.10
C THR A 595 14.44 -17.89 0.37
N ILE A 596 14.17 -18.20 1.65
CA ILE A 596 13.22 -19.26 2.02
C ILE A 596 11.82 -18.96 1.50
N CYS A 597 11.34 -17.74 1.69
CA CYS A 597 10.00 -17.33 1.28
C CYS A 597 9.83 -17.27 -0.24
N ASP A 598 10.86 -16.84 -0.96
CA ASP A 598 10.87 -16.78 -2.42
C ASP A 598 10.83 -18.21 -3.03
N ILE A 599 11.68 -19.12 -2.56
CA ILE A 599 11.70 -20.53 -3.00
C ILE A 599 10.34 -21.17 -2.75
N TYR A 600 9.75 -20.95 -1.58
CA TYR A 600 8.44 -21.51 -1.23
C TYR A 600 7.35 -21.01 -2.19
N ASP A 601 7.25 -19.71 -2.43
CA ASP A 601 6.26 -19.15 -3.37
C ASP A 601 6.51 -19.65 -4.79
N ALA A 602 7.78 -19.72 -5.22
CA ALA A 602 8.14 -20.25 -6.54
C ALA A 602 7.72 -21.70 -6.77
N LEU A 603 7.60 -22.51 -5.71
CA LEU A 603 7.13 -23.89 -5.78
C LEU A 603 5.61 -23.99 -5.74
N THR A 604 4.95 -23.21 -4.88
CA THR A 604 3.52 -23.37 -4.54
C THR A 604 2.58 -22.46 -5.31
N ALA A 605 3.07 -21.39 -5.96
CA ALA A 605 2.23 -20.48 -6.73
C ALA A 605 1.61 -21.18 -7.96
N GLY A 606 0.27 -21.09 -8.07
CA GLY A 606 -0.51 -21.65 -9.17
C GLY A 606 -0.63 -20.74 -10.38
N ASP A 607 -0.06 -19.54 -10.30
CA ASP A 607 -0.22 -18.47 -11.30
C ASP A 607 0.65 -18.68 -12.55
N ARG A 608 1.51 -19.71 -12.53
CA ARG A 608 2.40 -20.04 -13.64
C ARG A 608 1.65 -20.88 -14.67
N PRO A 609 1.37 -20.38 -15.90
CA PRO A 609 0.57 -21.07 -16.90
C PRO A 609 1.16 -22.43 -17.35
N TYR A 610 2.45 -22.66 -17.07
CA TYR A 610 3.22 -23.82 -17.59
C TYR A 610 3.73 -24.76 -16.50
N LYS A 611 3.60 -24.41 -15.20
CA LYS A 611 4.03 -25.25 -14.09
C LYS A 611 2.85 -25.45 -13.15
N LYS A 612 2.39 -26.67 -12.99
CA LYS A 612 1.38 -26.99 -11.97
C LYS A 612 1.94 -26.63 -10.60
N ALA A 613 1.12 -25.94 -9.78
CA ALA A 613 1.46 -25.71 -8.38
C ALA A 613 1.85 -27.02 -7.70
N VAL A 614 2.97 -27.00 -7.01
CA VAL A 614 3.39 -28.14 -6.20
C VAL A 614 2.55 -28.14 -4.91
N PRO A 615 1.94 -29.25 -4.51
CA PRO A 615 1.25 -29.35 -3.23
C PRO A 615 2.17 -28.92 -2.07
N VAL A 616 1.60 -28.29 -1.04
CA VAL A 616 2.36 -27.72 0.09
C VAL A 616 3.31 -28.75 0.70
N GLU A 617 2.84 -29.97 0.97
CA GLU A 617 3.66 -31.04 1.56
C GLU A 617 4.87 -31.36 0.68
N GLN A 618 4.66 -31.54 -0.61
CA GLN A 618 5.74 -31.82 -1.56
C GLN A 618 6.71 -30.62 -1.70
N ALA A 619 6.22 -29.38 -1.63
CA ALA A 619 7.07 -28.20 -1.65
C ALA A 619 7.98 -28.12 -0.41
N LEU A 620 7.43 -28.46 0.76
CA LEU A 620 8.20 -28.55 2.00
C LEU A 620 9.26 -29.66 1.95
N ASP A 621 8.94 -30.83 1.37
CA ASP A 621 9.90 -31.93 1.16
C ASP A 621 11.07 -31.48 0.27
N LEU A 622 10.78 -30.81 -0.86
CA LEU A 622 11.81 -30.27 -1.74
C LEU A 622 12.69 -29.22 -1.03
N MET A 623 12.10 -28.41 -0.16
CA MET A 623 12.87 -27.43 0.62
C MET A 623 13.71 -28.09 1.73
N HIS A 624 13.30 -29.24 2.27
CA HIS A 624 14.15 -30.05 3.16
C HIS A 624 15.39 -30.59 2.41
N GLU A 625 15.22 -31.01 1.16
CA GLU A 625 16.37 -31.43 0.33
C GLU A 625 17.35 -30.26 0.11
N GLU A 626 16.87 -29.02 -0.09
CA GLU A 626 17.71 -27.83 -0.19
C GLU A 626 18.42 -27.49 1.15
N CYS A 627 17.78 -27.78 2.31
CA CYS A 627 18.41 -27.69 3.63
C CYS A 627 19.54 -28.71 3.78
N ASP A 628 19.28 -29.98 3.41
CA ASP A 628 20.26 -31.08 3.51
C ASP A 628 21.45 -30.86 2.58
N ALA A 629 21.22 -30.23 1.42
CA ALA A 629 22.27 -29.79 0.50
C ALA A 629 23.08 -28.59 1.01
N GLY A 630 22.69 -27.97 2.12
CA GLY A 630 23.35 -26.78 2.66
C GLY A 630 23.10 -25.51 1.85
N HIS A 631 22.02 -25.45 1.09
CA HIS A 631 21.67 -24.28 0.27
C HIS A 631 20.94 -23.22 1.05
N ILE A 632 19.97 -23.60 1.90
CA ILE A 632 19.16 -22.69 2.71
C ILE A 632 19.34 -22.98 4.21
N ASP A 633 18.94 -22.02 5.06
CA ASP A 633 19.10 -22.13 6.52
C ASP A 633 18.04 -23.06 7.12
N ALA A 634 18.45 -24.27 7.51
CA ALA A 634 17.57 -25.28 8.04
C ALA A 634 16.87 -24.85 9.34
N ARG A 635 17.51 -24.03 10.19
CA ARG A 635 16.92 -23.55 11.45
C ARG A 635 15.83 -22.51 11.19
N LEU A 636 16.06 -21.56 10.29
CA LEU A 636 15.03 -20.61 9.88
C LEU A 636 13.90 -21.28 9.13
N PHE A 637 14.21 -22.28 8.29
CA PHE A 637 13.19 -23.07 7.59
C PHE A 637 12.32 -23.86 8.57
N GLN A 638 12.89 -24.43 9.63
CA GLN A 638 12.09 -25.12 10.67
C GLN A 638 11.08 -24.15 11.32
N VAL A 639 11.49 -22.92 11.63
CA VAL A 639 10.54 -21.90 12.16
C VAL A 639 9.47 -21.54 11.14
N PHE A 640 9.82 -21.47 9.84
CA PHE A 640 8.85 -21.24 8.77
C PHE A 640 7.76 -22.33 8.75
N VAL A 641 8.16 -23.58 8.94
CA VAL A 641 7.24 -24.74 9.00
C VAL A 641 6.41 -24.73 10.27
N ASP A 642 7.04 -24.59 11.44
CA ASP A 642 6.38 -24.61 12.76
C ASP A 642 5.35 -23.47 12.90
N ALA A 643 5.68 -22.29 12.43
CA ALA A 643 4.80 -21.12 12.43
C ALA A 643 3.77 -21.15 11.30
N ARG A 644 3.86 -22.08 10.35
CA ARG A 644 3.07 -22.09 9.12
C ARG A 644 3.06 -20.73 8.44
N ALA A 645 4.24 -20.14 8.26
CA ALA A 645 4.38 -18.73 7.84
C ALA A 645 3.73 -18.42 6.47
N TRP A 646 3.37 -19.43 5.69
CA TRP A 646 2.63 -19.29 4.43
C TRP A 646 1.11 -19.11 4.59
N MET A 647 0.56 -19.38 5.78
CA MET A 647 -0.88 -19.21 6.01
C MET A 647 -1.18 -17.77 6.44
N ALA A 648 -2.22 -17.18 5.87
CA ALA A 648 -2.75 -15.94 6.41
C ALA A 648 -3.34 -16.18 7.80
N PRO A 649 -3.21 -15.23 8.75
CA PRO A 649 -3.74 -15.36 10.09
C PRO A 649 -5.27 -15.45 10.12
#